data_54b4067d97e30185bfaa84eddd951f32
#
_entry.id   54b4067d97e30185bfaa84eddd951f32
#
_cell.length_a   1.000
_cell.length_b   1.000
_cell.length_c   1.000
_cell.angle_alpha   90.00
_cell.angle_beta   90.00
_cell.angle_gamma   90.00
#
_symmetry.space_group_name_H-M   'P 1'
#
loop_
_entity.id
_entity.type
_entity.pdbx_description
1 polymer ?
#
loop_
_entity_poly.entity_id
_entity_poly.type
_entity_poly.pdbx_seq_one_letter_code
_entity_poly.pdbx_strand_id
1 'polypeptide(L)'
;MLCKLAWGNVRRAGRDYLVYLLTLTLGVTVFYAFNTISMQVDIAGIDEEGLAQVMGSMLGYLTYFLAGVMAFLMVYANNFIMKRRKKEFGLYQVLGMGRGRVATIMALETVIVSVVAFVAGIVLGVGLSQLMTFFTASLFKTQIANFHFFFSVHAFNLTLVCMLVMFVLTLLLNLRAVRRTKLIELMGAERRNESIKTRNPWIAIAIFAVGVVLVGVAYYRLLRDGFPLTATDSKLQEAMNQFGITTAMVTVGTFALFWGLSGMLIKLLQSLRGVYWRGLNMFTVRQLAAKVNTVCFSMGVIAMLLFLAITSVTCGMSIANVMNENLERYNPVDVSQTYVYYTPDTLDYYKGYKGYVNPSEADRMVLADTTVDLYPAWHGKGKSAGNNDETGKKVNIADVAGEHVQIDSYLSYPLGGSDPSVTPGEMCKTMGEKLPKAFGGSNADTMGLFVTPASQYNKLRQMMGEEPVHIGRDQYLLTCDMGGELVDLYTKYMADGHALTLGGHTLKPATDKSDEDTAAIANSAMGSNPGTVVVADELLSQLNLQPYSSSLLVNYKQGMDTTEADESIKNTVLDNLLVDGKEPGSWGIFITRSEMYTQAAQMNGLISYLAIYIGFVLVVACAAILSIQQLSNVADGSRSYRVLAQIGCDDRQIRHSVMAQQAVFFLFPLAVGLAHSFVALKVIIEMVSIFGNMSIGGTVGLTCAIFLAAYGGYFLVTYLMSTGMVQAAIATRYSE
;
A
#
# COMPACT_ATOMS: atom_id res chain seq x y z
N MET A 1 1.17 -39.69 32.65
CA MET A 1 -0.21 -40.13 32.31
C MET A 1 -0.93 -39.09 31.50
N LEU A 2 -0.97 -37.83 31.93
CA LEU A 2 -1.70 -36.73 31.19
C LEU A 2 -1.15 -36.48 29.79
N CYS A 3 0.18 -36.54 29.56
CA CYS A 3 0.79 -36.41 28.22
C CYS A 3 0.38 -37.54 27.25
N LYS A 4 0.32 -38.79 27.74
CA LYS A 4 -0.13 -39.94 26.93
C LYS A 4 -1.61 -39.78 26.54
N LEU A 5 -2.42 -39.25 27.48
CA LEU A 5 -3.82 -38.98 27.21
C LEU A 5 -3.98 -37.85 26.17
N ALA A 6 -3.25 -36.74 26.33
CA ALA A 6 -3.26 -35.63 25.39
C ALA A 6 -2.85 -36.08 23.99
N TRP A 7 -1.75 -36.83 23.86
CA TRP A 7 -1.30 -37.40 22.57
C TRP A 7 -2.33 -38.33 21.93
N GLY A 8 -2.94 -39.21 22.78
CA GLY A 8 -4.00 -40.12 22.33
C GLY A 8 -5.23 -39.37 21.81
N ASN A 9 -5.59 -38.29 22.47
CA ASN A 9 -6.70 -37.42 22.09
C ASN A 9 -6.44 -36.72 20.75
N VAL A 10 -5.26 -36.11 20.58
CA VAL A 10 -4.86 -35.46 19.32
C VAL A 10 -4.90 -36.46 18.15
N ARG A 11 -4.40 -37.69 18.37
CA ARG A 11 -4.39 -38.73 17.33
C ARG A 11 -5.81 -39.23 16.99
N ARG A 12 -6.69 -39.40 18.00
CA ARG A 12 -8.07 -39.86 17.77
C ARG A 12 -8.98 -38.81 17.16
N ALA A 13 -8.82 -37.54 17.56
CA ALA A 13 -9.56 -36.41 17.02
C ALA A 13 -8.81 -35.74 15.83
N GLY A 14 -7.96 -36.49 15.14
CA GLY A 14 -7.06 -35.96 14.11
C GLY A 14 -7.75 -35.11 13.03
N ARG A 15 -9.01 -35.46 12.67
CA ARG A 15 -9.76 -34.70 11.67
C ARG A 15 -10.10 -33.28 12.14
N ASP A 16 -10.41 -33.07 13.41
CA ASP A 16 -10.73 -31.77 13.96
C ASP A 16 -9.45 -30.94 14.21
N TYR A 17 -8.38 -31.60 14.66
CA TYR A 17 -7.08 -30.99 14.83
C TYR A 17 -6.37 -30.67 13.51
N LEU A 18 -6.65 -31.39 12.42
CA LEU A 18 -6.03 -31.15 11.11
C LEU A 18 -6.28 -29.71 10.63
N VAL A 19 -7.51 -29.23 10.73
CA VAL A 19 -7.85 -27.85 10.31
C VAL A 19 -7.09 -26.82 11.15
N TYR A 20 -7.03 -27.04 12.46
CA TYR A 20 -6.26 -26.19 13.37
C TYR A 20 -4.77 -26.24 13.07
N LEU A 21 -4.21 -27.44 12.88
CA LEU A 21 -2.81 -27.65 12.51
C LEU A 21 -2.47 -26.93 11.19
N LEU A 22 -3.27 -27.14 10.15
CA LEU A 22 -3.06 -26.49 8.85
C LEU A 22 -3.09 -24.99 8.94
N THR A 23 -4.04 -24.42 9.69
CA THR A 23 -4.13 -22.97 9.88
C THR A 23 -2.91 -22.39 10.59
N LEU A 24 -2.44 -23.06 11.66
CA LEU A 24 -1.23 -22.63 12.37
C LEU A 24 0.02 -22.80 11.52
N THR A 25 0.17 -23.95 10.85
CA THR A 25 1.28 -24.23 9.94
C THR A 25 1.38 -23.16 8.85
N LEU A 26 0.25 -22.88 8.18
CA LEU A 26 0.19 -21.86 7.14
C LEU A 26 0.57 -20.48 7.65
N GLY A 27 0.08 -20.14 8.83
CA GLY A 27 0.43 -18.88 9.46
C GLY A 27 1.91 -18.75 9.78
N VAL A 28 2.52 -19.78 10.38
CA VAL A 28 3.96 -19.80 10.64
C VAL A 28 4.77 -19.73 9.35
N THR A 29 4.37 -20.49 8.32
CA THR A 29 4.98 -20.49 6.98
C THR A 29 5.06 -19.08 6.41
N VAL A 30 3.93 -18.39 6.36
CA VAL A 30 3.82 -17.05 5.78
C VAL A 30 4.55 -16.02 6.62
N PHE A 31 4.45 -16.09 7.96
CA PHE A 31 5.12 -15.16 8.85
C PHE A 31 6.65 -15.29 8.80
N TYR A 32 7.17 -16.52 8.76
CA TYR A 32 8.60 -16.77 8.59
C TYR A 32 9.09 -16.24 7.23
N ALA A 33 8.42 -16.62 6.14
CA ALA A 33 8.81 -16.21 4.79
C ALA A 33 8.79 -14.67 4.62
N PHE A 34 7.84 -13.98 5.25
CA PHE A 34 7.82 -12.51 5.26
C PHE A 34 9.04 -11.91 5.95
N ASN A 35 9.41 -12.43 7.12
CA ASN A 35 10.52 -11.88 7.88
C ASN A 35 11.91 -12.26 7.34
N THR A 36 11.98 -13.00 6.22
CA THR A 36 13.23 -13.26 5.47
C THR A 36 13.49 -12.26 4.34
N ILE A 37 12.63 -11.23 4.17
CA ILE A 37 12.73 -10.27 3.06
C ILE A 37 14.11 -9.60 2.98
N SER A 38 14.68 -9.14 4.08
CA SER A 38 15.99 -8.50 4.09
C SER A 38 17.08 -9.40 3.46
N MET A 39 17.09 -10.69 3.82
CA MET A 39 18.02 -11.65 3.21
C MET A 39 17.72 -11.92 1.72
N GLN A 40 16.45 -11.86 1.32
CA GLN A 40 16.08 -12.04 -0.09
C GLN A 40 16.59 -10.87 -0.94
N VAL A 41 16.51 -9.66 -0.41
CA VAL A 41 17.00 -8.43 -1.05
C VAL A 41 18.53 -8.44 -1.15
N ASP A 42 19.23 -8.84 -0.07
CA ASP A 42 20.69 -8.98 -0.05
C ASP A 42 21.17 -9.99 -1.13
N ILE A 43 20.52 -11.16 -1.23
CA ILE A 43 20.85 -12.19 -2.24
C ILE A 43 20.52 -11.70 -3.66
N ALA A 44 19.52 -10.86 -3.82
CA ALA A 44 19.19 -10.24 -5.10
C ALA A 44 20.20 -9.17 -5.52
N GLY A 45 21.21 -8.84 -4.69
CA GLY A 45 22.28 -7.90 -5.01
C GLY A 45 21.84 -6.43 -5.00
N ILE A 46 20.83 -6.12 -4.17
CA ILE A 46 20.31 -4.76 -4.01
C ILE A 46 21.02 -4.15 -2.80
N ASP A 47 22.14 -3.49 -3.06
CA ASP A 47 23.07 -3.01 -2.03
C ASP A 47 23.08 -1.46 -2.01
N GLU A 48 22.12 -0.85 -1.28
CA GLU A 48 22.20 0.56 -0.90
C GLU A 48 21.82 0.71 0.57
N GLU A 49 22.77 1.20 1.39
CA GLU A 49 22.60 1.41 2.83
C GLU A 49 21.37 2.27 3.18
N GLY A 50 21.01 3.26 2.35
CA GLY A 50 19.84 4.11 2.54
C GLY A 50 18.52 3.35 2.35
N LEU A 51 18.41 2.51 1.33
CA LEU A 51 17.22 1.71 1.06
C LEU A 51 16.99 0.66 2.17
N ALA A 52 18.06 0.02 2.63
CA ALA A 52 18.00 -0.97 3.72
C ALA A 52 17.44 -0.38 5.03
N GLN A 53 17.78 0.87 5.36
CA GLN A 53 17.28 1.53 6.58
C GLN A 53 15.79 1.89 6.48
N VAL A 54 15.33 2.42 5.35
CA VAL A 54 13.91 2.70 5.10
C VAL A 54 13.10 1.41 5.10
N MET A 55 13.60 0.37 4.41
CA MET A 55 13.00 -0.97 4.41
C MET A 55 12.88 -1.54 5.81
N GLY A 56 13.94 -1.47 6.63
CA GLY A 56 13.94 -2.01 7.99
C GLY A 56 12.82 -1.42 8.87
N SER A 57 12.60 -0.12 8.80
CA SER A 57 11.53 0.55 9.55
C SER A 57 10.14 0.13 9.04
N MET A 58 9.91 0.14 7.74
CA MET A 58 8.62 -0.26 7.13
C MET A 58 8.29 -1.72 7.42
N LEU A 59 9.26 -2.62 7.27
CA LEU A 59 9.11 -4.04 7.57
C LEU A 59 8.80 -4.28 9.06
N GLY A 60 9.37 -3.49 9.95
CA GLY A 60 9.08 -3.56 11.38
C GLY A 60 7.60 -3.32 11.68
N TYR A 61 7.01 -2.24 11.18
CA TYR A 61 5.58 -1.95 11.36
C TYR A 61 4.69 -3.03 10.75
N LEU A 62 5.02 -3.52 9.56
CA LEU A 62 4.29 -4.59 8.89
C LEU A 62 4.37 -5.91 9.64
N THR A 63 5.52 -6.25 10.22
CA THR A 63 5.68 -7.44 11.06
C THR A 63 4.75 -7.41 12.28
N TYR A 64 4.62 -6.27 12.96
CA TYR A 64 3.66 -6.14 14.07
C TYR A 64 2.21 -6.27 13.61
N PHE A 65 1.87 -5.70 12.47
CA PHE A 65 0.54 -5.85 11.87
C PHE A 65 0.24 -7.32 11.55
N LEU A 66 1.16 -8.02 10.89
CA LEU A 66 1.01 -9.44 10.56
C LEU A 66 0.95 -10.32 11.82
N ALA A 67 1.73 -10.01 12.85
CA ALA A 67 1.63 -10.69 14.14
C ALA A 67 0.23 -10.54 14.75
N GLY A 68 -0.39 -9.37 14.62
CA GLY A 68 -1.78 -9.12 15.04
C GLY A 68 -2.79 -9.98 14.27
N VAL A 69 -2.65 -10.07 12.95
CA VAL A 69 -3.51 -10.93 12.10
C VAL A 69 -3.33 -12.40 12.48
N MET A 70 -2.10 -12.84 12.71
CA MET A 70 -1.78 -14.20 13.14
C MET A 70 -2.33 -14.52 14.51
N ALA A 71 -2.23 -13.60 15.46
CA ALA A 71 -2.82 -13.74 16.80
C ALA A 71 -4.34 -13.92 16.72
N PHE A 72 -5.00 -13.13 15.89
CA PHE A 72 -6.43 -13.27 15.64
C PHE A 72 -6.77 -14.64 15.05
N LEU A 73 -6.04 -15.11 14.03
CA LEU A 73 -6.20 -16.43 13.43
C LEU A 73 -6.06 -17.55 14.47
N MET A 74 -5.02 -17.50 15.29
CA MET A 74 -4.73 -18.51 16.30
C MET A 74 -5.84 -18.57 17.35
N VAL A 75 -6.28 -17.43 17.88
CA VAL A 75 -7.38 -17.34 18.84
C VAL A 75 -8.68 -17.86 18.23
N TYR A 76 -8.95 -17.51 16.97
CA TYR A 76 -10.13 -17.96 16.27
C TYR A 76 -10.14 -19.48 16.05
N ALA A 77 -9.04 -20.04 15.58
CA ALA A 77 -8.87 -21.47 15.37
C ALA A 77 -8.94 -22.27 16.69
N ASN A 78 -8.35 -21.73 17.76
CA ASN A 78 -8.42 -22.32 19.08
C ASN A 78 -9.86 -22.34 19.64
N ASN A 79 -10.59 -21.26 19.48
CA ASN A 79 -12.01 -21.20 19.90
C ASN A 79 -12.87 -22.26 19.17
N PHE A 80 -12.54 -22.56 17.92
CA PHE A 80 -13.18 -23.64 17.17
C PHE A 80 -12.97 -25.00 17.83
N ILE A 81 -11.72 -25.38 18.12
CA ILE A 81 -11.37 -26.64 18.79
C ILE A 81 -12.05 -26.74 20.16
N MET A 82 -12.01 -25.63 20.91
CA MET A 82 -12.67 -25.57 22.21
C MET A 82 -14.16 -25.88 22.16
N LYS A 83 -14.88 -25.33 21.19
CA LYS A 83 -16.31 -25.60 21.00
C LYS A 83 -16.57 -27.06 20.70
N ARG A 84 -15.77 -27.68 19.84
CA ARG A 84 -15.89 -29.08 19.44
C ARG A 84 -15.70 -30.07 20.59
N ARG A 85 -14.76 -29.75 21.48
CA ARG A 85 -14.37 -30.66 22.57
C ARG A 85 -15.05 -30.40 23.92
N LYS A 86 -16.00 -29.47 23.98
CA LYS A 86 -16.73 -29.16 25.22
C LYS A 86 -17.34 -30.38 25.90
N LYS A 87 -17.91 -31.31 25.15
CA LYS A 87 -18.51 -32.55 25.66
C LYS A 87 -17.49 -33.49 26.29
N GLU A 88 -16.33 -33.67 25.67
CA GLU A 88 -15.25 -34.49 26.21
C GLU A 88 -14.72 -33.91 27.51
N PHE A 89 -14.58 -32.60 27.61
CA PHE A 89 -14.19 -31.92 28.86
C PHE A 89 -15.25 -32.06 29.96
N GLY A 90 -16.51 -32.05 29.57
CA GLY A 90 -17.62 -32.35 30.48
C GLY A 90 -17.56 -33.80 31.01
N LEU A 91 -17.29 -34.75 30.12
CA LEU A 91 -17.15 -36.17 30.46
C LEU A 91 -15.99 -36.42 31.43
N TYR A 92 -14.81 -35.80 31.20
CA TYR A 92 -13.68 -35.90 32.13
C TYR A 92 -14.01 -35.35 33.53
N GLN A 93 -14.76 -34.28 33.62
CA GLN A 93 -15.19 -33.74 34.90
C GLN A 93 -16.22 -34.63 35.61
N VAL A 94 -17.13 -35.27 34.89
CA VAL A 94 -18.07 -36.26 35.43
C VAL A 94 -17.35 -37.50 35.97
N LEU A 95 -16.28 -37.92 35.28
CA LEU A 95 -15.40 -39.03 35.71
C LEU A 95 -14.47 -38.64 36.89
N GLY A 96 -14.67 -37.48 37.51
CA GLY A 96 -13.95 -37.05 38.70
C GLY A 96 -12.66 -36.27 38.46
N MET A 97 -12.38 -35.90 37.22
CA MET A 97 -11.20 -35.01 36.96
C MET A 97 -11.51 -33.59 37.40
N GLY A 98 -10.68 -33.04 38.27
CA GLY A 98 -10.74 -31.64 38.65
C GLY A 98 -10.49 -30.69 37.47
N ARG A 99 -11.11 -29.50 37.51
CA ARG A 99 -10.99 -28.46 36.46
C ARG A 99 -9.54 -28.12 36.08
N GLY A 100 -8.61 -28.13 37.04
CA GLY A 100 -7.18 -27.89 36.80
C GLY A 100 -6.54 -28.97 35.92
N ARG A 101 -6.85 -30.26 36.17
CA ARG A 101 -6.32 -31.37 35.36
C ARG A 101 -6.88 -31.36 33.95
N VAL A 102 -8.13 -30.98 33.74
CA VAL A 102 -8.75 -30.80 32.42
C VAL A 102 -8.06 -29.66 31.69
N ALA A 103 -7.79 -28.53 32.34
CA ALA A 103 -7.07 -27.41 31.77
C ALA A 103 -5.62 -27.78 31.41
N THR A 104 -4.95 -28.61 32.21
CA THR A 104 -3.60 -29.11 31.91
C THR A 104 -3.59 -30.02 30.68
N ILE A 105 -4.59 -30.90 30.50
CA ILE A 105 -4.72 -31.74 29.30
C ILE A 105 -4.87 -30.85 28.07
N MET A 106 -5.75 -29.88 28.12
CA MET A 106 -5.95 -28.92 27.03
C MET A 106 -4.66 -28.16 26.69
N ALA A 107 -3.96 -27.66 27.70
CA ALA A 107 -2.69 -26.98 27.50
C ALA A 107 -1.67 -27.89 26.78
N LEU A 108 -1.54 -29.12 27.22
CA LEU A 108 -0.64 -30.12 26.61
C LEU A 108 -1.04 -30.43 25.17
N GLU A 109 -2.32 -30.58 24.86
CA GLU A 109 -2.81 -30.77 23.50
C GLU A 109 -2.49 -29.56 22.60
N THR A 110 -2.74 -28.36 23.11
CA THR A 110 -2.40 -27.12 22.38
C THR A 110 -0.88 -27.02 22.14
N VAL A 111 -0.06 -27.34 23.13
CA VAL A 111 1.43 -27.38 22.98
C VAL A 111 1.82 -28.37 21.89
N ILE A 112 1.33 -29.61 21.95
CA ILE A 112 1.68 -30.64 20.97
C ILE A 112 1.38 -30.18 19.54
N VAL A 113 0.16 -29.68 19.31
CA VAL A 113 -0.26 -29.22 18.00
C VAL A 113 0.53 -27.98 17.55
N SER A 114 0.78 -27.03 18.46
CA SER A 114 1.57 -25.84 18.16
C SER A 114 3.02 -26.15 17.81
N VAL A 115 3.65 -27.10 18.49
CA VAL A 115 5.03 -27.53 18.18
C VAL A 115 5.08 -28.21 16.80
N VAL A 116 4.14 -29.11 16.49
CA VAL A 116 4.06 -29.76 15.18
C VAL A 116 3.82 -28.73 14.08
N ALA A 117 2.88 -27.78 14.31
CA ALA A 117 2.59 -26.70 13.39
C ALA A 117 3.81 -25.79 13.17
N PHE A 118 4.54 -25.46 14.23
CA PHE A 118 5.74 -24.63 14.14
C PHE A 118 6.83 -25.31 13.31
N VAL A 119 7.16 -26.56 13.61
CA VAL A 119 8.18 -27.30 12.84
C VAL A 119 7.78 -27.44 11.36
N ALA A 120 6.56 -27.87 11.09
CA ALA A 120 6.05 -27.99 9.72
C ALA A 120 6.01 -26.62 9.03
N GLY A 121 5.59 -25.57 9.74
CA GLY A 121 5.51 -24.20 9.24
C GLY A 121 6.88 -23.60 8.93
N ILE A 122 7.89 -23.84 9.74
CA ILE A 122 9.27 -23.41 9.44
C ILE A 122 9.83 -24.13 8.22
N VAL A 123 9.64 -25.44 8.11
CA VAL A 123 10.11 -26.22 6.94
C VAL A 123 9.47 -25.70 5.64
N LEU A 124 8.15 -25.51 5.64
CA LEU A 124 7.45 -24.94 4.50
C LEU A 124 7.80 -23.46 4.29
N GLY A 125 8.02 -22.70 5.36
CA GLY A 125 8.40 -21.29 5.30
C GLY A 125 9.79 -21.07 4.70
N VAL A 126 10.74 -21.92 5.03
CA VAL A 126 12.07 -21.94 4.38
C VAL A 126 11.92 -22.25 2.89
N GLY A 127 11.11 -23.26 2.52
CA GLY A 127 10.83 -23.56 1.12
C GLY A 127 10.17 -22.37 0.39
N LEU A 128 9.17 -21.75 1.00
CA LEU A 128 8.49 -20.59 0.44
C LEU A 128 9.44 -19.38 0.31
N SER A 129 10.33 -19.15 1.28
CA SER A 129 11.29 -18.04 1.21
C SER A 129 12.25 -18.17 0.04
N GLN A 130 12.71 -19.40 -0.30
CA GLN A 130 13.54 -19.62 -1.50
C GLN A 130 12.77 -19.29 -2.79
N LEU A 131 11.50 -19.70 -2.89
CA LEU A 131 10.66 -19.37 -4.04
C LEU A 131 10.44 -17.84 -4.14
N MET A 132 10.25 -17.18 -3.00
CA MET A 132 10.08 -15.71 -2.96
C MET A 132 11.34 -14.97 -3.39
N THR A 133 12.54 -15.51 -3.19
CA THR A 133 13.80 -14.90 -3.68
C THR A 133 13.80 -14.79 -5.21
N PHE A 134 13.36 -15.82 -5.93
CA PHE A 134 13.26 -15.73 -7.39
C PHE A 134 12.22 -14.71 -7.83
N PHE A 135 11.10 -14.64 -7.10
CA PHE A 135 10.07 -13.64 -7.37
C PHE A 135 10.59 -12.22 -7.09
N THR A 136 11.33 -12.02 -6.00
CA THR A 136 11.99 -10.75 -5.65
C THR A 136 12.94 -10.32 -6.77
N ALA A 137 13.86 -11.19 -7.19
CA ALA A 137 14.79 -10.88 -8.28
C ALA A 137 14.08 -10.48 -9.58
N SER A 138 12.98 -11.16 -9.92
CA SER A 138 12.15 -10.81 -11.09
C SER A 138 11.50 -9.43 -10.97
N LEU A 139 11.02 -9.06 -9.78
CA LEU A 139 10.42 -7.74 -9.55
C LEU A 139 11.43 -6.60 -9.61
N PHE A 140 12.63 -6.84 -9.08
CA PHE A 140 13.71 -5.85 -9.08
C PHE A 140 14.53 -5.85 -10.38
N LYS A 141 14.15 -6.69 -11.36
CA LYS A 141 14.86 -6.88 -12.64
C LYS A 141 16.36 -7.15 -12.48
N THR A 142 16.75 -7.79 -11.36
CA THR A 142 18.12 -8.17 -11.06
C THR A 142 18.39 -9.62 -11.46
N GLN A 143 19.64 -9.93 -11.84
CA GLN A 143 20.07 -11.29 -12.10
C GLN A 143 20.71 -11.87 -10.83
N ILE A 144 20.19 -13.02 -10.38
CA ILE A 144 20.79 -13.73 -9.24
C ILE A 144 22.10 -14.37 -9.71
N ALA A 145 23.22 -13.70 -9.45
CA ALA A 145 24.54 -14.21 -9.83
C ALA A 145 24.95 -15.45 -9.04
N ASN A 146 24.63 -15.51 -7.73
CA ASN A 146 25.03 -16.58 -6.83
C ASN A 146 23.88 -16.97 -5.90
N PHE A 147 22.96 -17.81 -6.38
CA PHE A 147 21.94 -18.37 -5.51
C PHE A 147 22.52 -19.40 -4.55
N HIS A 148 22.35 -19.19 -3.24
CA HIS A 148 22.65 -20.17 -2.22
C HIS A 148 21.43 -20.37 -1.33
N PHE A 149 21.23 -21.60 -0.86
CA PHE A 149 20.18 -21.91 0.08
C PHE A 149 20.45 -21.22 1.41
N PHE A 150 19.50 -20.46 1.92
CA PHE A 150 19.69 -19.69 3.15
C PHE A 150 18.63 -20.03 4.21
N PHE A 151 19.02 -19.82 5.46
CA PHE A 151 18.15 -19.90 6.63
C PHE A 151 18.37 -18.66 7.48
N SER A 152 17.32 -17.86 7.66
CA SER A 152 17.39 -16.66 8.48
C SER A 152 17.16 -16.97 9.96
N VAL A 153 18.23 -16.88 10.77
CA VAL A 153 18.14 -17.03 12.22
C VAL A 153 17.31 -15.91 12.85
N HIS A 154 17.39 -14.70 12.30
CA HIS A 154 16.58 -13.55 12.75
C HIS A 154 15.09 -13.82 12.57
N ALA A 155 14.68 -14.20 11.36
CA ALA A 155 13.28 -14.54 11.05
C ALA A 155 12.78 -15.74 11.89
N PHE A 156 13.64 -16.74 12.12
CA PHE A 156 13.32 -17.87 12.98
C PHE A 156 13.05 -17.43 14.42
N ASN A 157 13.96 -16.65 15.02
CA ASN A 157 13.81 -16.17 16.40
C ASN A 157 12.57 -15.29 16.56
N LEU A 158 12.32 -14.39 15.61
CA LEU A 158 11.14 -13.52 15.62
C LEU A 158 9.85 -14.34 15.53
N THR A 159 9.80 -15.32 14.63
CA THR A 159 8.67 -16.24 14.48
C THR A 159 8.45 -17.06 15.75
N LEU A 160 9.50 -17.55 16.37
CA LEU A 160 9.44 -18.30 17.62
C LEU A 160 8.88 -17.44 18.76
N VAL A 161 9.38 -16.22 18.94
CA VAL A 161 8.91 -15.28 19.96
C VAL A 161 7.43 -14.94 19.75
N CYS A 162 7.03 -14.59 18.53
CA CYS A 162 5.63 -14.34 18.20
C CYS A 162 4.73 -15.54 18.51
N MET A 163 5.15 -16.75 18.12
CA MET A 163 4.40 -17.98 18.41
C MET A 163 4.29 -18.24 19.91
N LEU A 164 5.34 -18.02 20.70
CA LEU A 164 5.30 -18.16 22.15
C LEU A 164 4.33 -17.17 22.80
N VAL A 165 4.36 -15.91 22.39
CA VAL A 165 3.43 -14.88 22.89
C VAL A 165 1.99 -15.25 22.56
N MET A 166 1.70 -15.64 21.33
CA MET A 166 0.38 -16.08 20.90
C MET A 166 -0.09 -17.34 21.65
N PHE A 167 0.83 -18.28 21.87
CA PHE A 167 0.54 -19.48 22.64
C PHE A 167 0.15 -19.16 24.11
N VAL A 168 0.92 -18.29 24.78
CA VAL A 168 0.61 -17.86 26.15
C VAL A 168 -0.74 -17.16 26.21
N LEU A 169 -1.03 -16.27 25.25
CA LEU A 169 -2.34 -15.60 25.16
C LEU A 169 -3.48 -16.61 24.98
N THR A 170 -3.32 -17.58 24.10
CA THR A 170 -4.30 -18.64 23.85
C THR A 170 -4.51 -19.52 25.09
N LEU A 171 -3.42 -19.86 25.78
CA LEU A 171 -3.50 -20.63 27.03
C LEU A 171 -4.27 -19.89 28.13
N LEU A 172 -4.02 -18.59 28.29
CA LEU A 172 -4.77 -17.74 29.25
C LEU A 172 -6.25 -17.67 28.93
N LEU A 173 -6.60 -17.52 27.64
CA LEU A 173 -7.99 -17.52 27.20
C LEU A 173 -8.67 -18.88 27.46
N ASN A 174 -7.98 -19.98 27.21
CA ASN A 174 -8.47 -21.33 27.46
C ASN A 174 -8.70 -21.59 28.95
N LEU A 175 -7.73 -21.22 29.82
CA LEU A 175 -7.87 -21.30 31.28
C LEU A 175 -9.08 -20.50 31.77
N ARG A 176 -9.28 -19.29 31.25
CA ARG A 176 -10.44 -18.46 31.57
C ARG A 176 -11.76 -19.13 31.17
N ALA A 177 -11.80 -19.72 29.96
CA ALA A 177 -12.97 -20.40 29.41
C ALA A 177 -13.36 -21.63 30.27
N VAL A 178 -12.37 -22.48 30.64
CA VAL A 178 -12.63 -23.66 31.49
C VAL A 178 -13.07 -23.30 32.91
N ARG A 179 -12.48 -22.22 33.48
CA ARG A 179 -12.86 -21.77 34.84
C ARG A 179 -14.30 -21.22 34.92
N ARG A 180 -14.80 -20.60 33.83
CA ARG A 180 -16.12 -19.95 33.79
C ARG A 180 -17.25 -20.87 33.38
N THR A 181 -17.02 -21.98 32.66
CA THR A 181 -18.06 -22.89 32.20
C THR A 181 -18.54 -23.82 33.31
N LYS A 182 -19.86 -23.92 33.44
CA LYS A 182 -20.51 -24.85 34.41
C LYS A 182 -20.57 -26.25 33.80
N LEU A 183 -20.41 -27.30 34.63
CA LEU A 183 -20.45 -28.69 34.20
C LEU A 183 -21.74 -29.04 33.44
N ILE A 184 -22.87 -28.51 33.86
CA ILE A 184 -24.17 -28.73 33.21
C ILE A 184 -24.23 -28.13 31.80
N GLU A 185 -23.47 -27.06 31.56
CA GLU A 185 -23.37 -26.43 30.24
C GLU A 185 -22.47 -27.24 29.31
N LEU A 186 -21.43 -27.90 29.84
CA LEU A 186 -20.55 -28.79 29.11
C LEU A 186 -21.26 -30.08 28.67
N MET A 187 -22.03 -30.69 29.55
CA MET A 187 -22.79 -31.92 29.26
C MET A 187 -24.00 -31.67 28.33
N GLY A 188 -24.61 -30.49 28.45
CA GLY A 188 -25.76 -30.11 27.63
C GLY A 188 -25.39 -29.48 26.28
N ALA A 189 -24.11 -29.37 25.96
CA ALA A 189 -23.62 -28.64 24.76
C ALA A 189 -24.20 -29.14 23.43
N GLU A 190 -24.46 -30.45 23.29
CA GLU A 190 -25.09 -31.03 22.10
C GLU A 190 -26.65 -30.96 22.12
N ARG A 191 -27.26 -30.93 23.28
CA ARG A 191 -28.73 -30.89 23.42
C ARG A 191 -29.31 -29.50 23.41
N ARG A 192 -28.54 -28.50 23.83
CA ARG A 192 -28.89 -27.09 23.64
C ARG A 192 -28.57 -26.72 22.20
N ASN A 193 -29.58 -26.76 21.32
CA ASN A 193 -29.58 -25.84 20.20
C ASN A 193 -29.19 -24.48 20.78
N GLU A 194 -28.12 -23.85 20.29
CA GLU A 194 -27.78 -22.48 20.66
C GLU A 194 -29.11 -21.72 20.64
N SER A 195 -29.58 -21.31 21.84
CA SER A 195 -30.85 -20.60 21.93
C SER A 195 -30.69 -19.42 20.97
N ILE A 196 -31.47 -19.44 19.90
CA ILE A 196 -31.51 -18.34 18.94
C ILE A 196 -31.91 -17.14 19.79
N LYS A 197 -30.94 -16.39 20.31
CA LYS A 197 -31.19 -15.07 20.86
C LYS A 197 -31.65 -14.23 19.70
N THR A 198 -32.91 -14.39 19.34
CA THR A 198 -33.54 -13.52 18.33
C THR A 198 -33.55 -12.14 18.94
N ARG A 199 -32.55 -11.34 18.51
CA ARG A 199 -32.59 -9.91 18.78
C ARG A 199 -33.85 -9.35 18.15
N ASN A 200 -34.42 -8.36 18.79
CA ASN A 200 -35.56 -7.65 18.20
C ASN A 200 -35.17 -7.24 16.76
N PRO A 201 -35.90 -7.74 15.73
CA PRO A 201 -35.51 -7.50 14.34
C PRO A 201 -35.46 -6.01 14.00
N TRP A 202 -36.25 -5.19 14.63
CA TRP A 202 -36.25 -3.73 14.42
C TRP A 202 -34.99 -3.06 14.95
N ILE A 203 -34.45 -3.52 16.08
CA ILE A 203 -33.16 -3.02 16.61
C ILE A 203 -32.03 -3.42 15.66
N ALA A 204 -32.04 -4.63 15.13
CA ALA A 204 -31.05 -5.08 14.19
C ALA A 204 -31.08 -4.28 12.86
N ILE A 205 -32.27 -3.97 12.34
CA ILE A 205 -32.46 -3.10 11.18
C ILE A 205 -31.96 -1.68 11.46
N ALA A 206 -32.29 -1.14 12.65
CA ALA A 206 -31.78 0.19 13.03
C ALA A 206 -30.26 0.24 13.09
N ILE A 207 -29.60 -0.78 13.68
CA ILE A 207 -28.13 -0.87 13.73
C ILE A 207 -27.54 -1.03 12.32
N PHE A 208 -28.17 -1.82 11.45
CA PHE A 208 -27.78 -1.95 10.06
C PHE A 208 -27.84 -0.59 9.33
N ALA A 209 -28.95 0.13 9.48
CA ALA A 209 -29.13 1.45 8.89
C ALA A 209 -28.08 2.45 9.40
N VAL A 210 -27.81 2.46 10.70
CA VAL A 210 -26.74 3.28 11.29
C VAL A 210 -25.38 2.91 10.69
N GLY A 211 -25.09 1.61 10.51
CA GLY A 211 -23.86 1.13 9.87
C GLY A 211 -23.72 1.65 8.43
N VAL A 212 -24.80 1.56 7.63
CA VAL A 212 -24.82 2.08 6.25
C VAL A 212 -24.61 3.59 6.23
N VAL A 213 -25.28 4.35 7.12
CA VAL A 213 -25.12 5.81 7.20
C VAL A 213 -23.69 6.19 7.59
N LEU A 214 -23.11 5.53 8.60
CA LEU A 214 -21.73 5.78 9.03
C LEU A 214 -20.73 5.54 7.89
N VAL A 215 -20.86 4.42 7.18
CA VAL A 215 -20.01 4.11 6.04
C VAL A 215 -20.22 5.12 4.91
N GLY A 216 -21.49 5.48 4.61
CA GLY A 216 -21.82 6.46 3.58
C GLY A 216 -21.24 7.86 3.86
N VAL A 217 -21.37 8.32 5.11
CA VAL A 217 -20.80 9.60 5.57
C VAL A 217 -19.26 9.55 5.51
N ALA A 218 -18.67 8.43 5.93
CA ALA A 218 -17.21 8.27 5.87
C ALA A 218 -16.70 8.27 4.42
N TYR A 219 -17.39 7.62 3.49
CA TYR A 219 -17.07 7.68 2.06
C TYR A 219 -17.18 9.09 1.50
N TYR A 220 -18.27 9.80 1.83
CA TYR A 220 -18.45 11.19 1.41
C TYR A 220 -17.31 12.07 1.92
N ARG A 221 -16.92 11.93 3.20
CA ARG A 221 -15.79 12.66 3.78
C ARG A 221 -14.49 12.32 3.06
N LEU A 222 -14.19 11.03 2.87
CA LEU A 222 -12.97 10.59 2.22
C LEU A 222 -12.86 11.10 0.78
N LEU A 223 -13.97 11.06 0.03
CA LEU A 223 -14.03 11.59 -1.34
C LEU A 223 -13.96 13.12 -1.41
N ARG A 224 -14.42 13.83 -0.35
CA ARG A 224 -14.37 15.29 -0.28
C ARG A 224 -12.99 15.79 0.15
N ASP A 225 -12.43 15.21 1.21
CA ASP A 225 -11.25 15.72 1.91
C ASP A 225 -9.94 15.11 1.36
N GLY A 226 -10.01 13.97 0.66
CA GLY A 226 -8.85 13.27 0.08
C GLY A 226 -7.94 12.63 1.14
N PHE A 227 -6.68 12.37 0.76
CA PHE A 227 -5.63 11.86 1.64
C PHE A 227 -4.69 13.00 2.07
N PRO A 228 -4.29 13.12 3.33
CA PRO A 228 -3.59 14.29 3.87
C PRO A 228 -2.07 14.32 3.58
N LEU A 229 -1.63 13.93 2.38
CA LEU A 229 -0.19 13.91 2.03
C LEU A 229 0.41 15.29 1.79
N THR A 230 -0.41 16.24 1.35
CA THR A 230 0.05 17.58 0.91
C THR A 230 -0.20 18.68 1.94
N ALA A 231 -0.68 18.31 3.14
CA ALA A 231 -0.95 19.29 4.19
C ALA A 231 0.36 19.85 4.76
N THR A 232 0.43 21.15 4.94
CA THR A 232 1.54 21.86 5.61
C THR A 232 1.66 21.41 7.08
N ASP A 233 2.84 21.43 7.66
CA ASP A 233 3.14 20.93 9.01
C ASP A 233 2.13 21.38 10.08
N SER A 234 1.65 22.60 10.04
CA SER A 234 0.65 23.13 10.97
C SER A 234 -0.76 22.53 10.78
N LYS A 235 -1.12 22.10 9.57
CA LYS A 235 -2.42 21.51 9.23
C LYS A 235 -2.37 20.00 9.12
N LEU A 236 -1.17 19.41 9.00
CA LEU A 236 -0.98 17.97 8.83
C LEU A 236 -1.57 17.19 10.01
N GLN A 237 -1.34 17.63 11.23
CA GLN A 237 -1.87 16.98 12.42
C GLN A 237 -3.40 17.00 12.46
N GLU A 238 -4.02 18.10 12.05
CA GLU A 238 -5.49 18.19 11.97
C GLU A 238 -6.04 17.28 10.87
N ALA A 239 -5.43 17.29 9.69
CA ALA A 239 -5.81 16.45 8.57
C ALA A 239 -5.64 14.94 8.89
N MET A 240 -4.56 14.56 9.56
CA MET A 240 -4.34 13.20 10.05
C MET A 240 -5.40 12.78 11.08
N ASN A 241 -5.80 13.68 11.99
CA ASN A 241 -6.86 13.41 12.95
C ASN A 241 -8.22 13.21 12.23
N GLN A 242 -8.54 14.03 11.23
CA GLN A 242 -9.76 13.90 10.44
C GLN A 242 -9.78 12.59 9.64
N PHE A 243 -8.65 12.20 9.05
CA PHE A 243 -8.49 10.92 8.39
C PHE A 243 -8.66 9.74 9.36
N GLY A 244 -8.07 9.84 10.57
CA GLY A 244 -8.23 8.86 11.64
C GLY A 244 -9.71 8.68 12.06
N ILE A 245 -10.45 9.79 12.21
CA ILE A 245 -11.89 9.76 12.51
C ILE A 245 -12.66 9.07 11.38
N THR A 246 -12.35 9.39 10.13
CA THR A 246 -13.01 8.79 8.95
C THR A 246 -12.75 7.28 8.89
N THR A 247 -11.52 6.84 9.14
CA THR A 247 -11.14 5.42 9.22
C THR A 247 -11.87 4.70 10.36
N ALA A 248 -11.97 5.33 11.53
CA ALA A 248 -12.74 4.80 12.66
C ALA A 248 -14.24 4.66 12.32
N MET A 249 -14.81 5.65 11.60
CA MET A 249 -16.21 5.59 11.16
C MET A 249 -16.46 4.43 10.19
N VAL A 250 -15.58 4.21 9.20
CA VAL A 250 -15.65 3.05 8.28
C VAL A 250 -15.61 1.76 9.08
N THR A 251 -14.64 1.63 9.99
CA THR A 251 -14.45 0.42 10.78
C THR A 251 -15.67 0.12 11.66
N VAL A 252 -16.11 1.07 12.47
CA VAL A 252 -17.29 0.91 13.35
C VAL A 252 -18.55 0.69 12.52
N GLY A 253 -18.74 1.42 11.43
CA GLY A 253 -19.86 1.27 10.51
C GLY A 253 -19.92 -0.12 9.89
N THR A 254 -18.79 -0.67 9.47
CA THR A 254 -18.68 -2.03 8.92
C THR A 254 -19.09 -3.09 9.95
N PHE A 255 -18.60 -2.99 11.18
CA PHE A 255 -19.01 -3.92 12.24
C PHE A 255 -20.49 -3.77 12.59
N ALA A 256 -21.03 -2.55 12.62
CA ALA A 256 -22.46 -2.31 12.84
C ALA A 256 -23.31 -2.90 11.70
N LEU A 257 -22.88 -2.76 10.45
CA LEU A 257 -23.51 -3.32 9.26
C LEU A 257 -23.63 -4.85 9.38
N PHE A 258 -22.52 -5.55 9.68
CA PHE A 258 -22.54 -7.01 9.84
C PHE A 258 -23.35 -7.43 11.07
N TRP A 259 -23.32 -6.65 12.13
CA TRP A 259 -24.10 -6.94 13.34
C TRP A 259 -25.61 -6.83 13.10
N GLY A 260 -26.05 -5.86 12.32
CA GLY A 260 -27.45 -5.67 11.96
C GLY A 260 -27.96 -6.61 10.85
N LEU A 261 -27.03 -7.22 10.09
CA LEU A 261 -27.31 -8.02 8.90
C LEU A 261 -28.31 -9.17 9.16
N SER A 262 -28.20 -9.86 10.30
CA SER A 262 -29.05 -11.04 10.63
C SER A 262 -30.54 -10.67 10.70
N GLY A 263 -30.86 -9.54 11.33
CA GLY A 263 -32.25 -9.07 11.44
C GLY A 263 -32.79 -8.55 10.12
N MET A 264 -31.96 -7.83 9.37
CA MET A 264 -32.31 -7.32 8.04
C MET A 264 -32.58 -8.46 7.05
N LEU A 265 -31.70 -9.48 6.98
CA LEU A 265 -31.87 -10.66 6.11
C LEU A 265 -33.17 -11.40 6.39
N ILE A 266 -33.51 -11.63 7.67
CA ILE A 266 -34.76 -12.31 8.04
C ILE A 266 -35.96 -11.53 7.51
N LYS A 267 -36.02 -10.23 7.77
CA LYS A 267 -37.15 -9.38 7.35
C LYS A 267 -37.26 -9.26 5.86
N LEU A 268 -36.12 -9.03 5.16
CA LEU A 268 -36.08 -8.91 3.70
C LEU A 268 -36.57 -10.19 3.02
N LEU A 269 -36.05 -11.35 3.44
CA LEU A 269 -36.43 -12.62 2.83
C LEU A 269 -37.86 -13.04 3.19
N GLN A 270 -38.37 -12.71 4.39
CA GLN A 270 -39.76 -12.90 4.74
C GLN A 270 -40.72 -12.03 3.92
N SER A 271 -40.31 -10.84 3.53
CA SER A 271 -41.11 -9.97 2.65
C SER A 271 -41.26 -10.53 1.23
N LEU A 272 -40.25 -11.29 0.76
CA LEU A 272 -40.26 -11.99 -0.52
C LEU A 272 -40.97 -13.37 -0.41
N ARG A 273 -42.28 -13.36 -0.15
CA ARG A 273 -43.07 -14.57 0.15
C ARG A 273 -42.88 -15.68 -0.89
N GLY A 274 -42.79 -15.37 -2.18
CA GLY A 274 -42.62 -16.36 -3.26
C GLY A 274 -41.28 -17.09 -3.23
N VAL A 275 -40.22 -16.46 -2.68
CA VAL A 275 -38.89 -17.05 -2.51
C VAL A 275 -38.79 -17.79 -1.18
N TYR A 276 -39.31 -17.18 -0.10
CA TYR A 276 -39.20 -17.71 1.27
C TYR A 276 -39.86 -19.10 1.44
N TRP A 277 -41.06 -19.30 0.87
CA TRP A 277 -41.83 -20.53 0.99
C TRP A 277 -41.46 -21.61 -0.04
N ARG A 278 -40.50 -21.35 -0.94
CA ARG A 278 -40.12 -22.31 -2.00
C ARG A 278 -39.07 -23.30 -1.49
N GLY A 279 -39.37 -24.61 -1.49
CA GLY A 279 -38.44 -25.68 -1.14
C GLY A 279 -37.86 -25.54 0.29
N LEU A 280 -36.53 -25.66 0.42
CA LEU A 280 -35.81 -25.54 1.69
C LEU A 280 -35.40 -24.10 2.07
N ASN A 281 -35.87 -23.09 1.36
CA ASN A 281 -35.42 -21.70 1.59
C ASN A 281 -35.74 -21.20 3.02
N MET A 282 -36.91 -21.51 3.55
CA MET A 282 -37.27 -21.18 4.94
C MET A 282 -36.26 -21.76 5.93
N PHE A 283 -35.86 -23.01 5.74
CA PHE A 283 -34.88 -23.68 6.60
C PHE A 283 -33.51 -23.00 6.45
N THR A 284 -33.06 -22.76 5.19
CA THR A 284 -31.79 -22.12 4.84
C THR A 284 -31.68 -20.72 5.47
N VAL A 285 -32.72 -19.91 5.31
CA VAL A 285 -32.79 -18.53 5.86
C VAL A 285 -32.74 -18.54 7.40
N ARG A 286 -33.48 -19.45 8.04
CA ARG A 286 -33.50 -19.56 9.50
C ARG A 286 -32.14 -20.02 10.06
N GLN A 287 -31.48 -20.97 9.40
CA GLN A 287 -30.14 -21.41 9.75
C GLN A 287 -29.11 -20.30 9.54
N LEU A 288 -29.19 -19.61 8.39
CA LEU A 288 -28.31 -18.48 8.05
C LEU A 288 -28.41 -17.37 9.08
N ALA A 289 -29.63 -16.95 9.42
CA ALA A 289 -29.86 -15.88 10.38
C ALA A 289 -29.34 -16.20 11.79
N ALA A 290 -29.52 -17.47 12.24
CA ALA A 290 -28.98 -17.93 13.51
C ALA A 290 -27.45 -17.89 13.52
N LYS A 291 -26.80 -18.28 12.41
CA LYS A 291 -25.34 -18.32 12.29
C LYS A 291 -24.72 -16.94 12.08
N VAL A 292 -25.32 -16.08 11.23
CA VAL A 292 -24.82 -14.70 11.00
C VAL A 292 -24.73 -13.94 12.32
N ASN A 293 -25.66 -14.18 13.24
CA ASN A 293 -25.67 -13.52 14.55
C ASN A 293 -24.47 -13.89 15.44
N THR A 294 -23.92 -15.11 15.28
CA THR A 294 -22.76 -15.59 16.05
C THR A 294 -21.42 -15.28 15.38
N VAL A 295 -21.41 -15.06 14.07
CA VAL A 295 -20.19 -14.85 13.28
C VAL A 295 -20.06 -13.44 12.68
N CYS A 296 -20.99 -12.52 13.02
CA CYS A 296 -20.98 -11.15 12.48
C CYS A 296 -19.62 -10.44 12.66
N PHE A 297 -18.97 -10.63 13.80
CA PHE A 297 -17.65 -10.05 14.06
C PHE A 297 -16.59 -10.58 13.10
N SER A 298 -16.51 -11.90 12.91
CA SER A 298 -15.54 -12.47 11.96
C SER A 298 -15.81 -12.09 10.52
N MET A 299 -17.09 -11.95 10.11
CA MET A 299 -17.44 -11.43 8.78
C MET A 299 -16.96 -9.98 8.58
N GLY A 300 -17.09 -9.13 9.59
CA GLY A 300 -16.56 -7.78 9.57
C GLY A 300 -15.03 -7.75 9.43
N VAL A 301 -14.33 -8.59 10.21
CA VAL A 301 -12.87 -8.73 10.10
C VAL A 301 -12.47 -9.21 8.70
N ILE A 302 -13.14 -10.23 8.15
CA ILE A 302 -12.87 -10.74 6.81
C ILE A 302 -13.05 -9.63 5.76
N ALA A 303 -14.13 -8.85 5.83
CA ALA A 303 -14.38 -7.75 4.91
C ALA A 303 -13.26 -6.68 4.97
N MET A 304 -12.79 -6.34 6.17
CA MET A 304 -11.68 -5.41 6.36
C MET A 304 -10.34 -5.97 5.86
N LEU A 305 -10.07 -7.26 6.08
CA LEU A 305 -8.86 -7.91 5.56
C LEU A 305 -8.88 -8.00 4.02
N LEU A 306 -10.04 -8.32 3.41
CA LEU A 306 -10.20 -8.32 1.96
C LEU A 306 -10.03 -6.91 1.38
N PHE A 307 -10.63 -5.90 2.02
CA PHE A 307 -10.41 -4.50 1.66
C PHE A 307 -8.92 -4.15 1.65
N LEU A 308 -8.21 -4.42 2.74
CA LEU A 308 -6.78 -4.12 2.84
C LEU A 308 -5.96 -4.90 1.80
N ALA A 309 -6.29 -6.18 1.56
CA ALA A 309 -5.59 -7.01 0.58
C ALA A 309 -5.74 -6.46 -0.84
N ILE A 310 -6.97 -6.17 -1.26
CA ILE A 310 -7.25 -5.67 -2.61
C ILE A 310 -6.63 -4.28 -2.80
N THR A 311 -6.82 -3.40 -1.82
CA THR A 311 -6.30 -2.02 -1.90
C THR A 311 -4.77 -2.01 -1.90
N SER A 312 -4.11 -2.82 -1.05
CA SER A 312 -2.64 -2.90 -1.00
C SER A 312 -2.05 -3.33 -2.34
N VAL A 313 -2.53 -4.46 -2.90
CA VAL A 313 -2.00 -4.97 -4.19
C VAL A 313 -2.26 -3.98 -5.32
N THR A 314 -3.49 -3.47 -5.42
CA THR A 314 -3.84 -2.56 -6.51
C THR A 314 -3.06 -1.25 -6.42
N CYS A 315 -2.95 -0.68 -5.21
CA CYS A 315 -2.19 0.56 -4.98
C CYS A 315 -0.70 0.37 -5.31
N GLY A 316 -0.07 -0.68 -4.77
CA GLY A 316 1.36 -0.92 -4.99
C GLY A 316 1.70 -1.16 -6.45
N MET A 317 0.92 -1.99 -7.15
CA MET A 317 1.13 -2.22 -8.59
C MET A 317 0.84 -0.96 -9.43
N SER A 318 -0.13 -0.13 -9.03
CA SER A 318 -0.44 1.10 -9.76
C SER A 318 0.68 2.13 -9.61
N ILE A 319 1.21 2.32 -8.40
CA ILE A 319 2.35 3.23 -8.17
C ILE A 319 3.57 2.77 -8.99
N ALA A 320 3.90 1.48 -8.94
CA ALA A 320 5.03 0.93 -9.69
C ALA A 320 4.87 1.12 -11.22
N ASN A 321 3.66 0.94 -11.74
CA ASN A 321 3.40 1.14 -13.17
C ASN A 321 3.57 2.62 -13.57
N VAL A 322 3.03 3.56 -12.79
CA VAL A 322 3.17 5.00 -13.08
C VAL A 322 4.63 5.42 -13.10
N MET A 323 5.40 4.99 -12.12
CA MET A 323 6.84 5.29 -12.09
C MET A 323 7.57 4.71 -13.30
N ASN A 324 7.23 3.49 -13.75
CA ASN A 324 7.85 2.88 -14.91
C ASN A 324 7.43 3.52 -16.26
N GLU A 325 6.13 3.85 -16.42
CA GLU A 325 5.60 4.40 -17.67
C GLU A 325 6.12 5.82 -17.96
N ASN A 326 6.40 6.60 -16.91
CA ASN A 326 6.82 7.98 -17.05
C ASN A 326 8.35 8.19 -16.88
N LEU A 327 9.09 7.12 -16.59
CA LEU A 327 10.52 7.22 -16.27
C LEU A 327 11.35 7.83 -17.40
N GLU A 328 11.04 7.51 -18.66
CA GLU A 328 11.70 8.08 -19.84
C GLU A 328 11.44 9.59 -19.94
N ARG A 329 10.21 10.02 -19.71
CA ARG A 329 9.78 11.43 -19.71
C ARG A 329 10.47 12.25 -18.61
N TYR A 330 10.68 11.66 -17.43
CA TYR A 330 11.36 12.33 -16.30
C TYR A 330 12.89 12.32 -16.41
N ASN A 331 13.46 11.60 -17.37
CA ASN A 331 14.89 11.49 -17.57
C ASN A 331 15.26 11.83 -19.03
N PRO A 332 15.10 13.11 -19.44
CA PRO A 332 15.24 13.52 -20.82
C PRO A 332 16.68 13.36 -21.37
N VAL A 333 17.70 13.36 -20.50
CA VAL A 333 19.11 13.36 -20.87
C VAL A 333 19.89 12.31 -20.11
N ASP A 334 21.12 12.00 -20.57
CA ASP A 334 21.96 10.99 -19.92
C ASP A 334 22.45 11.45 -18.55
N VAL A 335 22.73 12.74 -18.38
CA VAL A 335 23.14 13.32 -17.09
C VAL A 335 22.60 14.73 -16.91
N SER A 336 22.17 15.04 -15.69
CA SER A 336 21.79 16.39 -15.28
C SER A 336 22.55 16.82 -14.03
N GLN A 337 22.99 18.09 -14.04
CA GLN A 337 23.62 18.73 -12.89
C GLN A 337 22.94 20.08 -12.65
N THR A 338 22.41 20.25 -11.46
CA THR A 338 21.72 21.49 -11.07
C THR A 338 22.59 22.31 -10.13
N TYR A 339 22.62 23.62 -10.34
CA TYR A 339 23.16 24.62 -9.42
C TYR A 339 21.99 25.45 -8.89
N VAL A 340 21.85 25.52 -7.58
CA VAL A 340 20.72 26.20 -6.91
C VAL A 340 21.23 27.52 -6.32
N TYR A 341 20.63 28.63 -6.75
CA TYR A 341 20.99 29.98 -6.28
C TYR A 341 20.36 30.25 -4.92
N TYR A 342 21.06 31.04 -4.09
CA TYR A 342 20.49 31.50 -2.83
C TYR A 342 19.35 32.48 -3.09
N THR A 343 18.21 32.22 -2.47
CA THR A 343 17.10 33.16 -2.35
C THR A 343 17.20 33.91 -1.03
N PRO A 344 16.49 35.02 -0.83
CA PRO A 344 16.52 35.73 0.45
C PRO A 344 16.29 34.82 1.65
N ASP A 345 15.27 33.97 1.59
CA ASP A 345 14.91 33.04 2.66
C ASP A 345 15.97 31.98 2.92
N THR A 346 16.51 31.37 1.86
CA THR A 346 17.56 30.33 1.98
C THR A 346 18.88 30.93 2.47
N LEU A 347 19.22 32.14 2.04
CA LEU A 347 20.42 32.84 2.48
C LEU A 347 20.36 33.19 3.97
N ASP A 348 19.22 33.70 4.44
CA ASP A 348 18.98 33.98 5.85
C ASP A 348 19.00 32.71 6.70
N TYR A 349 18.41 31.64 6.19
CA TYR A 349 18.44 30.32 6.83
C TYR A 349 19.88 29.83 7.03
N TYR A 350 20.69 29.79 5.96
CA TYR A 350 22.06 29.28 6.04
C TYR A 350 22.97 30.18 6.91
N LYS A 351 22.84 31.49 6.80
CA LYS A 351 23.61 32.45 7.64
C LYS A 351 23.18 32.42 9.12
N GLY A 352 21.91 32.11 9.40
CA GLY A 352 21.35 32.00 10.76
C GLY A 352 21.66 30.68 11.48
N TYR A 353 22.02 29.64 10.75
CA TYR A 353 22.20 28.30 11.32
C TYR A 353 23.61 28.12 11.89
N LYS A 354 23.78 28.45 13.19
CA LYS A 354 25.06 28.31 13.89
C LYS A 354 25.57 26.87 13.86
N GLY A 355 26.68 26.64 13.15
CA GLY A 355 27.39 25.36 13.08
C GLY A 355 27.35 24.64 11.73
N TYR A 356 26.63 25.16 10.74
CA TYR A 356 26.56 24.56 9.40
C TYR A 356 27.58 25.18 8.43
N VAL A 357 27.90 26.46 8.59
CA VAL A 357 28.82 27.19 7.72
C VAL A 357 29.86 27.91 8.55
N ASN A 358 31.12 27.84 8.15
CA ASN A 358 32.19 28.62 8.76
C ASN A 358 31.94 30.14 8.52
N PRO A 359 32.30 31.02 9.45
CA PRO A 359 32.09 32.47 9.28
C PRO A 359 32.68 33.03 7.96
N SER A 360 33.83 32.50 7.53
CA SER A 360 34.46 32.90 6.26
C SER A 360 33.75 32.42 5.01
N GLU A 361 32.94 31.36 5.09
CA GLU A 361 32.08 30.89 4.01
C GLU A 361 30.79 31.70 3.99
N ALA A 362 30.18 31.98 5.14
CA ALA A 362 28.99 32.79 5.24
C ALA A 362 29.18 34.23 4.67
N ASP A 363 30.39 34.79 4.81
CA ASP A 363 30.73 36.09 4.22
C ASP A 363 30.82 36.10 2.68
N ARG A 364 31.06 34.91 2.08
CA ARG A 364 31.10 34.76 0.61
C ARG A 364 29.71 34.54 0.01
N MET A 365 28.75 34.03 0.78
CA MET A 365 27.40 33.74 0.31
C MET A 365 26.64 35.02 -0.01
N VAL A 366 26.17 35.15 -1.24
CA VAL A 366 25.43 36.33 -1.74
C VAL A 366 24.22 35.90 -2.56
N LEU A 367 23.26 36.81 -2.68
CA LEU A 367 22.18 36.61 -3.66
C LEU A 367 22.76 36.73 -5.07
N ALA A 368 22.32 35.84 -5.96
CA ALA A 368 22.63 35.93 -7.37
C ALA A 368 21.76 37.00 -8.03
N ASP A 369 22.38 37.89 -8.78
CA ASP A 369 21.73 38.88 -9.65
C ASP A 369 21.56 38.37 -11.10
N THR A 370 22.33 37.37 -11.49
CA THR A 370 22.29 36.71 -12.82
C THR A 370 22.56 35.22 -12.68
N THR A 371 22.17 34.47 -13.70
CA THR A 371 22.55 33.06 -13.83
C THR A 371 23.98 32.91 -14.37
N VAL A 372 24.61 31.78 -14.08
CA VAL A 372 26.00 31.50 -14.47
C VAL A 372 26.02 30.36 -15.49
N ASP A 373 26.90 30.44 -16.47
CA ASP A 373 27.12 29.36 -17.43
C ASP A 373 27.87 28.19 -16.74
N LEU A 374 27.18 27.06 -16.59
CA LEU A 374 27.67 25.89 -15.86
C LEU A 374 28.59 25.01 -16.70
N TYR A 375 28.45 25.03 -18.03
CA TYR A 375 29.21 24.12 -18.90
C TYR A 375 30.72 24.38 -18.82
N PRO A 376 31.23 25.63 -18.91
CA PRO A 376 32.64 25.92 -18.70
C PRO A 376 33.07 25.75 -17.23
N ALA A 377 32.16 25.91 -16.29
CA ALA A 377 32.44 25.82 -14.87
C ALA A 377 32.55 24.37 -14.36
N TRP A 378 32.12 23.40 -15.15
CA TRP A 378 32.17 21.99 -14.73
C TRP A 378 33.60 21.43 -14.91
N HIS A 379 34.40 21.68 -13.87
CA HIS A 379 35.71 21.06 -13.73
C HIS A 379 35.68 20.25 -12.43
N GLY A 380 35.76 18.93 -12.51
CA GLY A 380 35.73 18.06 -11.36
C GLY A 380 37.08 17.40 -11.06
N LYS A 381 37.39 17.16 -9.78
CA LYS A 381 38.40 16.21 -9.34
C LYS A 381 37.67 14.98 -8.82
N GLY A 382 38.02 13.80 -9.34
CA GLY A 382 37.44 12.55 -8.81
C GLY A 382 37.90 12.33 -7.36
N LYS A 383 36.95 12.12 -6.44
CA LYS A 383 37.19 11.62 -5.08
C LYS A 383 36.45 10.29 -4.91
N SER A 384 37.13 9.31 -4.34
CA SER A 384 36.51 8.05 -3.99
C SER A 384 35.57 8.25 -2.78
N ALA A 385 34.31 7.86 -2.91
CA ALA A 385 33.34 7.94 -1.80
C ALA A 385 33.80 7.02 -0.66
N GLY A 386 34.24 7.61 0.46
CA GLY A 386 34.56 6.88 1.70
C GLY A 386 36.00 6.92 2.19
N ASN A 387 36.96 7.33 1.36
CA ASN A 387 38.34 7.61 1.79
C ASN A 387 38.78 8.96 1.29
N ASN A 388 39.51 9.71 2.09
CA ASN A 388 40.10 11.02 1.75
C ASN A 388 41.21 10.95 0.68
N ASP A 389 41.25 9.90 -0.11
CA ASP A 389 42.22 9.72 -1.19
C ASP A 389 41.77 10.43 -2.45
N GLU A 390 42.44 11.50 -2.77
CA GLU A 390 42.37 12.16 -4.09
C GLU A 390 42.88 11.19 -5.17
N THR A 391 42.00 10.41 -5.78
CA THR A 391 42.34 9.73 -7.03
C THR A 391 42.37 10.79 -8.12
N GLY A 392 43.55 11.35 -8.36
CA GLY A 392 43.82 12.58 -9.09
C GLY A 392 43.49 12.63 -10.58
N LYS A 393 42.39 12.08 -11.06
CA LYS A 393 41.91 12.24 -12.43
C LYS A 393 40.99 13.47 -12.48
N LYS A 394 41.44 14.54 -13.11
CA LYS A 394 40.55 15.65 -13.50
C LYS A 394 39.58 15.13 -14.53
N VAL A 395 38.27 15.22 -14.24
CA VAL A 395 37.23 14.94 -15.23
C VAL A 395 36.76 16.27 -15.81
N ASN A 396 36.80 16.38 -17.11
CA ASN A 396 36.23 17.50 -17.85
C ASN A 396 34.92 17.00 -18.48
N ILE A 397 33.77 17.64 -18.18
CA ILE A 397 32.50 17.27 -18.80
C ILE A 397 32.61 17.22 -20.34
N ALA A 398 33.44 18.04 -20.95
CA ALA A 398 33.66 18.06 -22.41
C ALA A 398 34.24 16.74 -22.95
N ASP A 399 34.85 15.88 -22.14
CA ASP A 399 35.37 14.59 -22.57
C ASP A 399 34.21 13.60 -22.85
N VAL A 400 33.11 13.70 -22.15
CA VAL A 400 31.92 12.83 -22.27
C VAL A 400 30.72 13.51 -22.93
N ALA A 401 30.60 14.85 -22.85
CA ALA A 401 29.45 15.60 -23.33
C ALA A 401 29.37 15.62 -24.87
N GLY A 402 28.23 15.25 -25.39
CA GLY A 402 27.76 15.50 -26.74
C GLY A 402 26.87 16.74 -26.80
N GLU A 403 25.62 16.57 -27.15
CA GLU A 403 24.62 17.66 -27.08
C GLU A 403 24.32 18.04 -25.66
N HIS A 404 24.20 19.33 -25.38
CA HIS A 404 23.89 19.84 -24.07
C HIS A 404 23.07 21.13 -24.15
N VAL A 405 22.32 21.38 -23.10
CA VAL A 405 21.58 22.63 -22.86
C VAL A 405 21.61 22.98 -21.40
N GLN A 406 21.69 24.27 -21.10
CA GLN A 406 21.41 24.76 -19.75
C GLN A 406 20.01 25.34 -19.71
N ILE A 407 19.25 24.96 -18.69
CA ILE A 407 17.93 25.50 -18.39
C ILE A 407 18.04 26.39 -17.14
N ASP A 408 17.86 27.68 -17.35
CA ASP A 408 17.83 28.64 -16.26
C ASP A 408 16.40 28.85 -15.79
N SER A 409 16.17 28.64 -14.52
CA SER A 409 14.87 28.81 -13.86
C SER A 409 14.92 30.02 -12.93
N TYR A 410 13.94 30.87 -13.06
CA TYR A 410 13.75 32.05 -12.24
C TYR A 410 12.46 31.92 -11.42
N LEU A 411 12.41 32.53 -10.27
CA LEU A 411 11.16 32.65 -9.50
C LEU A 411 10.29 33.77 -10.11
N SER A 412 8.97 33.61 -10.02
CA SER A 412 8.03 34.58 -10.63
C SER A 412 7.88 35.88 -9.81
N TYR A 413 8.97 36.31 -9.15
CA TYR A 413 9.04 37.57 -8.44
C TYR A 413 10.37 38.30 -8.74
N PRO A 414 10.39 39.66 -8.54
CA PRO A 414 11.60 40.45 -8.79
C PRO A 414 12.76 40.06 -7.88
N LEU A 415 13.97 40.37 -8.30
CA LEU A 415 15.19 40.18 -7.53
C LEU A 415 15.07 40.74 -6.10
N GLY A 416 15.35 39.88 -5.11
CA GLY A 416 15.20 40.21 -3.68
C GLY A 416 13.76 40.26 -3.16
N GLY A 417 12.76 39.93 -3.96
CA GLY A 417 11.37 39.75 -3.57
C GLY A 417 11.08 38.40 -2.91
N SER A 418 9.84 38.23 -2.43
CA SER A 418 9.39 36.99 -1.79
C SER A 418 8.00 36.51 -2.28
N ASP A 419 7.22 37.41 -2.89
CA ASP A 419 5.84 37.11 -3.27
C ASP A 419 5.71 36.67 -4.74
N PRO A 420 5.38 35.41 -5.04
CA PRO A 420 5.24 34.95 -6.41
C PRO A 420 4.03 35.58 -7.09
N SER A 421 4.23 36.07 -8.32
CA SER A 421 3.18 36.69 -9.12
C SER A 421 2.33 35.69 -9.91
N VAL A 422 2.80 34.45 -10.05
CA VAL A 422 2.13 33.38 -10.80
C VAL A 422 2.08 32.13 -9.94
N THR A 423 0.87 31.73 -9.54
CA THR A 423 0.63 30.53 -8.72
C THR A 423 -0.54 29.72 -9.28
N PRO A 424 -0.61 28.40 -9.06
CA PRO A 424 -1.77 27.59 -9.39
C PRO A 424 -3.06 28.08 -8.70
N GLY A 425 -2.94 28.60 -7.48
CA GLY A 425 -4.07 29.13 -6.73
C GLY A 425 -4.70 30.36 -7.38
N GLU A 426 -3.89 31.30 -7.89
CA GLU A 426 -4.38 32.48 -8.64
C GLU A 426 -5.03 32.08 -9.98
N MET A 427 -4.49 31.06 -10.67
CA MET A 427 -5.10 30.51 -11.89
C MET A 427 -6.49 29.94 -11.61
N CYS A 428 -6.63 29.15 -10.54
CA CYS A 428 -7.93 28.61 -10.11
C CYS A 428 -8.93 29.71 -9.77
N LYS A 429 -8.50 30.76 -9.05
CA LYS A 429 -9.36 31.92 -8.74
C LYS A 429 -9.83 32.63 -10.02
N THR A 430 -8.94 32.78 -10.98
CA THR A 430 -9.27 33.42 -12.29
C THR A 430 -10.32 32.62 -13.05
N MET A 431 -10.24 31.29 -13.04
CA MET A 431 -11.20 30.40 -13.68
C MET A 431 -12.48 30.18 -12.86
N GLY A 432 -12.53 30.62 -11.60
CA GLY A 432 -13.63 30.31 -10.68
C GLY A 432 -13.67 28.83 -10.26
N GLU A 433 -12.54 28.14 -10.34
CA GLU A 433 -12.40 26.75 -9.99
C GLU A 433 -11.74 26.56 -8.60
N LYS A 434 -11.88 25.35 -8.07
CA LYS A 434 -11.18 24.96 -6.85
C LYS A 434 -9.84 24.34 -7.21
N LEU A 435 -8.88 24.59 -6.35
CA LEU A 435 -7.58 23.91 -6.44
C LEU A 435 -7.77 22.40 -6.46
N PRO A 436 -7.05 21.66 -7.32
CA PRO A 436 -7.08 20.20 -7.31
C PRO A 436 -6.89 19.64 -5.90
N LYS A 437 -7.68 18.62 -5.54
CA LYS A 437 -7.70 18.07 -4.16
C LYS A 437 -6.34 17.58 -3.69
N ALA A 438 -5.53 17.11 -4.61
CA ALA A 438 -4.18 16.68 -4.37
C ALA A 438 -3.29 17.78 -3.78
N PHE A 439 -3.61 19.04 -4.06
CA PHE A 439 -2.96 20.25 -3.50
C PHE A 439 -3.78 20.88 -2.36
N GLY A 440 -4.92 20.31 -2.01
CA GLY A 440 -5.78 20.81 -0.92
C GLY A 440 -5.10 20.71 0.43
N GLY A 441 -4.62 21.85 0.94
CA GLY A 441 -3.85 21.96 2.19
C GLY A 441 -2.38 22.24 1.99
N SER A 442 -1.88 22.19 0.75
CA SER A 442 -0.53 22.65 0.41
C SER A 442 -0.47 24.17 0.28
N ASN A 443 0.76 24.71 0.24
CA ASN A 443 1.02 26.12 -0.05
C ASN A 443 0.83 26.46 -1.54
N ALA A 444 -0.08 25.81 -2.26
CA ALA A 444 -0.28 26.02 -3.68
C ALA A 444 -0.72 27.45 -4.03
N ASP A 445 -1.30 28.19 -3.08
CA ASP A 445 -1.56 29.62 -3.20
C ASP A 445 -0.27 30.46 -3.17
N THR A 446 0.79 29.94 -2.55
CA THR A 446 2.08 30.62 -2.38
C THR A 446 3.21 29.95 -3.17
N MET A 447 2.96 28.79 -3.79
CA MET A 447 3.95 28.10 -4.63
C MET A 447 4.05 28.80 -5.99
N GLY A 448 5.08 29.62 -6.14
CA GLY A 448 5.36 30.30 -7.40
C GLY A 448 5.77 29.31 -8.49
N LEU A 449 5.29 29.52 -9.72
CA LEU A 449 5.80 28.82 -10.87
C LEU A 449 7.17 29.36 -11.26
N PHE A 450 7.99 28.50 -11.85
CA PHE A 450 9.28 28.90 -12.41
C PHE A 450 9.09 29.63 -13.74
N VAL A 451 10.08 30.45 -14.12
CA VAL A 451 10.11 31.13 -15.43
C VAL A 451 11.40 30.75 -16.16
N THR A 452 11.29 30.36 -17.42
CA THR A 452 12.44 29.88 -18.24
C THR A 452 12.41 30.52 -19.63
N PRO A 453 13.58 30.86 -20.23
CA PRO A 453 13.64 31.41 -21.56
C PRO A 453 13.32 30.42 -22.68
N ALA A 454 12.58 30.86 -23.67
CA ALA A 454 12.11 30.02 -24.80
C ALA A 454 13.25 29.42 -25.63
N SER A 455 14.40 30.08 -25.76
CA SER A 455 15.54 29.53 -26.50
C SER A 455 16.09 28.26 -25.87
N GLN A 456 16.29 28.28 -24.55
CA GLN A 456 16.80 27.15 -23.79
C GLN A 456 15.80 25.99 -23.80
N TYR A 457 14.51 26.29 -23.58
CA TYR A 457 13.44 25.31 -23.63
C TYR A 457 13.33 24.63 -25.00
N ASN A 458 13.34 25.41 -26.08
CA ASN A 458 13.29 24.88 -27.44
C ASN A 458 14.56 24.04 -27.79
N LYS A 459 15.70 24.37 -27.24
CA LYS A 459 16.91 23.54 -27.42
C LYS A 459 16.76 22.19 -26.73
N LEU A 460 16.14 22.15 -25.53
CA LEU A 460 15.78 20.88 -24.85
C LEU A 460 14.81 20.06 -25.70
N ARG A 461 13.74 20.68 -26.22
CA ARG A 461 12.80 20.00 -27.13
C ARG A 461 13.52 19.35 -28.32
N GLN A 462 14.41 20.09 -28.95
CA GLN A 462 15.20 19.55 -30.07
C GLN A 462 16.09 18.36 -29.66
N MET A 463 16.72 18.42 -28.49
CA MET A 463 17.53 17.31 -27.95
C MET A 463 16.67 16.06 -27.69
N MET A 464 15.38 16.25 -27.39
CA MET A 464 14.41 15.16 -27.20
C MET A 464 13.72 14.73 -28.51
N GLY A 465 14.07 15.36 -29.66
CA GLY A 465 13.47 15.05 -30.96
C GLY A 465 12.11 15.71 -31.19
N GLU A 466 11.73 16.69 -30.36
CA GLU A 466 10.47 17.43 -30.46
C GLU A 466 10.62 18.71 -31.26
N GLU A 467 9.54 19.12 -31.93
CA GLU A 467 9.52 20.38 -32.69
C GLU A 467 9.56 21.60 -31.76
N PRO A 468 10.32 22.65 -32.10
CA PRO A 468 10.35 23.88 -31.29
C PRO A 468 9.00 24.60 -31.32
N VAL A 469 8.62 25.19 -30.17
CA VAL A 469 7.41 25.99 -30.04
C VAL A 469 7.75 27.47 -30.23
N HIS A 470 6.99 28.17 -31.09
CA HIS A 470 7.15 29.61 -31.25
C HIS A 470 6.40 30.35 -30.15
N ILE A 471 7.15 31.11 -29.34
CA ILE A 471 6.60 31.93 -28.25
C ILE A 471 6.89 33.39 -28.56
N GLY A 472 5.83 34.15 -28.88
CA GLY A 472 5.95 35.57 -29.15
C GLY A 472 6.27 36.39 -27.90
N ARG A 473 6.68 37.66 -28.09
CA ARG A 473 7.11 38.56 -27.00
C ARG A 473 6.06 38.72 -25.88
N ASP A 474 4.77 38.75 -26.25
CA ASP A 474 3.66 38.91 -25.29
C ASP A 474 2.90 37.60 -25.10
N GLN A 475 3.60 36.47 -25.24
CA GLN A 475 3.03 35.13 -25.10
C GLN A 475 3.76 34.31 -24.05
N TYR A 476 3.07 33.31 -23.53
CA TYR A 476 3.62 32.32 -22.62
C TYR A 476 3.19 30.89 -22.98
N LEU A 477 3.98 29.92 -22.57
CA LEU A 477 3.64 28.50 -22.57
C LEU A 477 3.77 27.99 -21.12
N LEU A 478 2.80 27.20 -20.66
CA LEU A 478 2.93 26.48 -19.39
C LEU A 478 3.39 25.08 -19.64
N THR A 479 4.36 24.62 -18.85
CA THR A 479 4.87 23.24 -18.86
C THR A 479 4.82 22.65 -17.48
N CYS A 480 4.54 21.34 -17.36
CA CYS A 480 4.45 20.64 -16.10
C CYS A 480 4.73 19.16 -16.32
N ASP A 481 5.66 18.55 -15.58
CA ASP A 481 5.91 17.10 -15.64
C ASP A 481 5.16 16.34 -14.56
N MET A 482 4.56 17.03 -13.57
CA MET A 482 3.63 16.46 -12.61
C MET A 482 2.28 16.27 -13.29
N GLY A 483 1.97 15.04 -13.74
CA GLY A 483 0.80 14.73 -14.54
C GLY A 483 -0.56 14.98 -13.88
N GLY A 484 -1.62 14.54 -14.57
CA GLY A 484 -3.00 14.54 -14.06
C GLY A 484 -3.61 15.93 -13.91
N GLU A 485 -4.21 16.19 -12.73
CA GLU A 485 -5.03 17.37 -12.48
C GLU A 485 -4.31 18.72 -12.70
N LEU A 486 -2.96 18.78 -12.56
CA LEU A 486 -2.20 20.02 -12.81
C LEU A 486 -2.06 20.31 -14.31
N VAL A 487 -1.71 19.32 -15.09
CA VAL A 487 -1.61 19.46 -16.54
C VAL A 487 -2.97 19.84 -17.13
N ASP A 488 -4.03 19.22 -16.65
CA ASP A 488 -5.40 19.56 -17.03
C ASP A 488 -5.77 21.01 -16.65
N LEU A 489 -5.38 21.45 -15.45
CA LEU A 489 -5.58 22.83 -14.99
C LEU A 489 -4.90 23.84 -15.92
N TYR A 490 -3.61 23.61 -16.22
CA TYR A 490 -2.85 24.51 -17.09
C TYR A 490 -3.33 24.48 -18.53
N THR A 491 -3.66 23.30 -19.05
CA THR A 491 -4.24 23.15 -20.39
C THR A 491 -5.55 23.92 -20.48
N LYS A 492 -6.44 23.80 -19.49
CA LYS A 492 -7.70 24.53 -19.47
C LYS A 492 -7.48 26.04 -19.37
N TYR A 493 -6.57 26.49 -18.49
CA TYR A 493 -6.23 27.90 -18.34
C TYR A 493 -5.77 28.53 -19.66
N MET A 494 -4.95 27.81 -20.43
CA MET A 494 -4.45 28.23 -21.73
C MET A 494 -5.53 28.16 -22.81
N ALA A 495 -6.29 27.07 -22.87
CA ALA A 495 -7.36 26.87 -23.85
C ALA A 495 -8.48 27.92 -23.74
N ASP A 496 -8.81 28.34 -22.50
CA ASP A 496 -9.78 29.42 -22.24
C ASP A 496 -9.20 30.81 -22.57
N GLY A 497 -7.92 30.90 -22.98
CA GLY A 497 -7.29 32.16 -23.41
C GLY A 497 -6.98 33.12 -22.26
N HIS A 498 -6.87 32.61 -21.03
CA HIS A 498 -6.58 33.46 -19.87
C HIS A 498 -5.21 34.13 -19.96
N ALA A 499 -5.16 35.41 -19.65
CA ALA A 499 -3.92 36.16 -19.61
C ALA A 499 -3.21 35.94 -18.29
N LEU A 500 -1.87 35.91 -18.34
CA LEU A 500 -0.99 35.78 -17.20
C LEU A 500 -0.23 37.09 -17.01
N THR A 501 -0.12 37.57 -15.77
CA THR A 501 0.66 38.79 -15.47
C THR A 501 1.97 38.40 -14.81
N LEU A 502 3.10 38.80 -15.45
CA LEU A 502 4.44 38.53 -14.96
C LEU A 502 5.25 39.84 -15.00
N GLY A 503 5.75 40.28 -13.86
CA GLY A 503 6.53 41.53 -13.74
C GLY A 503 5.83 42.77 -14.31
N GLY A 504 4.50 42.83 -14.23
CA GLY A 504 3.68 43.91 -14.78
C GLY A 504 3.32 43.78 -16.27
N HIS A 505 3.85 42.78 -16.97
CA HIS A 505 3.49 42.48 -18.38
C HIS A 505 2.33 41.49 -18.43
N THR A 506 1.37 41.74 -19.32
CA THR A 506 0.24 40.85 -19.56
C THR A 506 0.53 39.97 -20.78
N LEU A 507 0.61 38.67 -20.55
CA LEU A 507 0.97 37.66 -21.54
C LEU A 507 -0.27 36.84 -21.95
N LYS A 508 -0.36 36.43 -23.21
CA LYS A 508 -1.40 35.53 -23.72
C LYS A 508 -0.82 34.13 -23.98
N PRO A 509 -1.62 33.06 -23.90
CA PRO A 509 -1.13 31.74 -24.23
C PRO A 509 -0.63 31.64 -25.66
N ALA A 510 0.51 30.97 -25.87
CA ALA A 510 1.06 30.68 -27.19
C ALA A 510 0.39 29.48 -27.85
N THR A 511 -0.10 28.55 -27.05
CA THR A 511 -0.79 27.32 -27.47
C THR A 511 -2.06 27.12 -26.63
N ASP A 512 -2.91 26.19 -27.02
CA ASP A 512 -4.11 25.79 -26.30
C ASP A 512 -3.89 24.64 -25.30
N LYS A 513 -2.65 24.10 -25.23
CA LYS A 513 -2.29 22.98 -24.37
C LYS A 513 -0.99 23.24 -23.62
N SER A 514 -0.95 22.77 -22.37
CA SER A 514 0.29 22.66 -21.61
C SER A 514 1.19 21.59 -22.19
N ASP A 515 2.51 21.82 -22.17
CA ASP A 515 3.49 20.80 -22.56
C ASP A 515 3.85 19.96 -21.32
N GLU A 516 3.66 18.64 -21.42
CA GLU A 516 4.02 17.67 -20.38
C GLU A 516 5.21 16.79 -20.78
N ASP A 517 5.50 16.67 -22.09
CA ASP A 517 6.48 15.72 -22.61
C ASP A 517 7.92 16.21 -22.45
N THR A 518 8.13 17.52 -22.53
CA THR A 518 9.46 18.17 -22.39
C THR A 518 9.55 19.07 -21.17
N ALA A 519 8.73 18.81 -20.16
CA ALA A 519 8.63 19.66 -18.96
C ALA A 519 9.69 19.37 -17.89
N ALA A 520 10.41 18.25 -17.97
CA ALA A 520 11.47 17.89 -17.02
C ALA A 520 12.70 18.75 -17.20
N ILE A 521 13.06 19.54 -16.19
CA ILE A 521 14.23 20.44 -16.17
C ILE A 521 15.47 19.81 -15.53
N ALA A 522 15.37 18.58 -15.05
CA ALA A 522 16.45 17.74 -14.52
C ALA A 522 15.99 16.28 -14.51
N ASN A 523 16.92 15.33 -14.51
CA ASN A 523 16.60 13.92 -14.33
C ASN A 523 15.97 13.69 -12.93
N SER A 524 14.94 12.87 -12.88
CA SER A 524 14.20 12.59 -11.64
C SER A 524 13.55 11.20 -11.66
N ALA A 525 13.30 10.61 -10.49
CA ALA A 525 12.57 9.35 -10.37
C ALA A 525 11.05 9.52 -10.56
N MET A 526 10.53 10.74 -10.41
CA MET A 526 9.11 11.09 -10.56
C MET A 526 8.97 12.54 -10.99
N GLY A 527 7.80 12.97 -11.45
CA GLY A 527 7.54 14.37 -11.82
C GLY A 527 7.95 15.33 -10.70
N SER A 528 8.78 16.30 -11.02
CA SER A 528 9.39 17.24 -10.07
C SER A 528 9.14 18.72 -10.41
N ASN A 529 8.68 19.02 -11.63
CA ASN A 529 8.34 20.36 -12.08
C ASN A 529 6.84 20.63 -11.89
N PRO A 530 6.43 21.38 -10.84
CA PRO A 530 5.02 21.68 -10.59
C PRO A 530 4.44 22.69 -11.58
N GLY A 531 5.28 23.35 -12.35
CA GLY A 531 4.90 24.26 -13.41
C GLY A 531 6.00 25.28 -13.74
N THR A 532 6.22 25.47 -15.03
CA THR A 532 7.14 26.45 -15.55
C THR A 532 6.44 27.30 -16.62
N VAL A 533 6.65 28.59 -16.53
CA VAL A 533 6.20 29.59 -17.52
C VAL A 533 7.35 29.82 -18.50
N VAL A 534 7.22 29.37 -19.73
CA VAL A 534 8.21 29.64 -20.79
C VAL A 534 7.84 30.93 -21.47
N VAL A 535 8.79 31.87 -21.56
CA VAL A 535 8.60 33.22 -22.13
C VAL A 535 9.70 33.54 -23.12
N ALA A 536 9.44 34.53 -24.00
CA ALA A 536 10.45 35.02 -24.93
C ALA A 536 11.68 35.56 -24.19
N ASP A 537 12.88 35.30 -24.68
CA ASP A 537 14.16 35.71 -24.07
C ASP A 537 14.24 37.24 -23.90
N GLU A 538 13.73 37.99 -24.91
CA GLU A 538 13.69 39.44 -24.89
C GLU A 538 12.85 39.99 -23.72
N LEU A 539 11.77 39.31 -23.34
CA LEU A 539 10.94 39.70 -22.22
C LEU A 539 11.65 39.36 -20.91
N LEU A 540 12.21 38.15 -20.78
CA LEU A 540 12.88 37.71 -19.57
C LEU A 540 14.01 38.64 -19.17
N SER A 541 14.81 39.12 -20.14
CA SER A 541 15.88 40.08 -19.90
C SER A 541 15.43 41.44 -19.31
N GLN A 542 14.14 41.79 -19.45
CA GLN A 542 13.53 43.03 -18.94
C GLN A 542 12.90 42.88 -17.53
N LEU A 543 12.61 41.62 -17.14
CA LEU A 543 11.82 41.35 -15.94
C LEU A 543 12.61 41.38 -14.63
N ASN A 544 13.94 41.32 -14.68
CA ASN A 544 14.83 41.29 -13.51
C ASN A 544 14.34 40.36 -12.40
N LEU A 545 14.05 39.09 -12.76
CA LEU A 545 13.52 38.07 -11.85
C LEU A 545 14.63 37.47 -10.99
N GLN A 546 14.26 36.94 -9.82
CA GLN A 546 15.18 36.24 -8.93
C GLN A 546 15.62 34.90 -9.56
N PRO A 547 16.93 34.71 -9.82
CA PRO A 547 17.44 33.39 -10.21
C PRO A 547 17.15 32.35 -9.13
N TYR A 548 16.73 31.15 -9.55
CA TYR A 548 16.45 30.03 -8.66
C TYR A 548 17.42 28.88 -8.88
N SER A 549 17.53 28.39 -10.13
CA SER A 549 18.48 27.32 -10.46
C SER A 549 18.89 27.38 -11.91
N SER A 550 20.08 26.84 -12.18
CA SER A 550 20.52 26.50 -13.51
C SER A 550 20.77 25.00 -13.59
N SER A 551 20.13 24.31 -14.53
CA SER A 551 20.28 22.87 -14.73
C SER A 551 21.01 22.64 -16.04
N LEU A 552 22.21 22.05 -15.98
CA LEU A 552 22.96 21.62 -17.15
C LEU A 552 22.52 20.20 -17.50
N LEU A 553 21.93 20.05 -18.68
CA LEU A 553 21.39 18.82 -19.23
C LEU A 553 22.30 18.36 -20.36
N VAL A 554 22.81 17.13 -20.29
CA VAL A 554 23.86 16.64 -21.21
C VAL A 554 23.50 15.24 -21.70
N ASN A 555 23.55 15.04 -23.04
CA ASN A 555 23.62 13.73 -23.65
C ASN A 555 25.08 13.36 -23.90
N TYR A 556 25.44 12.09 -23.76
CA TYR A 556 26.79 11.63 -24.05
C TYR A 556 27.10 11.66 -25.55
N LYS A 557 28.38 11.66 -25.90
CA LYS A 557 28.81 11.57 -27.29
C LYS A 557 28.29 10.30 -27.93
N GLN A 558 27.88 10.40 -29.20
CA GLN A 558 27.40 9.25 -29.96
C GLN A 558 28.43 8.12 -29.99
N GLY A 559 28.00 6.91 -29.66
CA GLY A 559 28.83 5.70 -29.65
C GLY A 559 29.68 5.50 -28.40
N MET A 560 29.53 6.35 -27.37
CA MET A 560 30.14 6.14 -26.05
C MET A 560 29.31 5.13 -25.27
N ASP A 561 29.97 4.23 -24.54
CA ASP A 561 29.30 3.37 -23.58
C ASP A 561 28.80 4.19 -22.39
N THR A 562 27.50 4.13 -22.10
CA THR A 562 26.86 4.91 -21.01
C THR A 562 27.42 4.53 -19.66
N THR A 563 27.74 3.24 -19.43
CA THR A 563 28.31 2.76 -18.18
C THR A 563 29.71 3.31 -17.96
N GLU A 564 30.56 3.30 -19.00
CA GLU A 564 31.90 3.86 -18.93
C GLU A 564 31.87 5.39 -18.72
N ALA A 565 30.94 6.08 -19.38
CA ALA A 565 30.71 7.51 -19.18
C ALA A 565 30.27 7.82 -17.73
N ASP A 566 29.28 7.10 -17.22
CA ASP A 566 28.79 7.26 -15.83
C ASP A 566 29.90 7.01 -14.81
N GLU A 567 30.68 5.93 -14.96
CA GLU A 567 31.82 5.63 -14.08
C GLU A 567 32.90 6.72 -14.10
N SER A 568 33.11 7.34 -15.25
CA SER A 568 34.12 8.40 -15.40
C SER A 568 33.77 9.68 -14.63
N ILE A 569 32.46 9.95 -14.44
CA ILE A 569 31.97 11.18 -13.80
C ILE A 569 31.32 10.96 -12.43
N LYS A 570 30.99 9.71 -12.06
CA LYS A 570 30.29 9.32 -10.83
C LYS A 570 30.91 9.90 -9.55
N ASN A 571 32.23 9.95 -9.48
CA ASN A 571 32.98 10.42 -8.32
C ASN A 571 33.49 11.86 -8.48
N THR A 572 32.91 12.61 -9.42
CA THR A 572 33.31 14.00 -9.68
C THR A 572 32.74 14.88 -8.55
N VAL A 573 33.63 15.54 -7.82
CA VAL A 573 33.26 16.56 -6.84
C VAL A 573 33.47 17.91 -7.53
N LEU A 574 32.38 18.67 -7.65
CA LEU A 574 32.41 20.02 -8.15
C LEU A 574 32.84 20.97 -7.04
N ASP A 575 33.88 21.79 -7.31
CA ASP A 575 34.27 22.86 -6.40
C ASP A 575 33.17 23.93 -6.36
N ASN A 576 33.03 24.65 -5.23
CA ASN A 576 32.08 25.76 -5.14
C ASN A 576 32.31 26.78 -6.23
N LEU A 577 31.25 27.14 -6.92
CA LEU A 577 31.32 28.12 -8.00
C LEU A 577 31.49 29.54 -7.41
N LEU A 578 32.61 30.18 -7.71
CA LEU A 578 32.89 31.54 -7.25
C LEU A 578 32.78 32.51 -8.44
N VAL A 579 31.89 33.48 -8.29
CA VAL A 579 31.75 34.62 -9.21
C VAL A 579 32.33 35.85 -8.51
N ASP A 580 33.42 36.39 -9.01
CA ASP A 580 34.16 37.50 -8.40
C ASP A 580 34.51 37.27 -6.90
N GLY A 581 34.86 36.04 -6.56
CA GLY A 581 35.20 35.63 -5.19
C GLY A 581 34.02 35.47 -4.26
N LYS A 582 32.79 35.53 -4.78
CA LYS A 582 31.52 35.35 -4.03
C LYS A 582 30.82 34.07 -4.49
N GLU A 583 30.05 33.49 -3.61
CA GLU A 583 29.33 32.24 -3.82
C GLU A 583 27.80 32.54 -3.92
N PRO A 584 27.24 32.55 -5.15
CA PRO A 584 25.83 32.93 -5.35
C PRO A 584 24.84 31.77 -5.12
N GLY A 585 25.32 30.55 -4.88
CA GLY A 585 24.50 29.37 -4.70
C GLY A 585 25.35 28.14 -4.38
N SER A 586 24.76 26.97 -4.47
CA SER A 586 25.41 25.69 -4.21
C SER A 586 25.09 24.67 -5.29
N TRP A 587 26.03 23.74 -5.53
CA TRP A 587 25.77 22.58 -6.36
C TRP A 587 24.70 21.71 -5.71
N GLY A 588 23.66 21.41 -6.49
CA GLY A 588 22.64 20.44 -6.15
C GLY A 588 23.05 19.03 -6.51
N ILE A 589 22.07 18.16 -6.60
CA ILE A 589 22.28 16.75 -6.86
C ILE A 589 22.75 16.55 -8.32
N PHE A 590 23.78 15.75 -8.48
CA PHE A 590 24.23 15.19 -9.76
C PHE A 590 23.48 13.87 -10.00
N ILE A 591 22.84 13.75 -11.16
CA ILE A 591 21.94 12.63 -11.45
C ILE A 591 22.18 12.10 -12.85
N THR A 592 22.49 10.80 -12.99
CA THR A 592 22.54 10.11 -14.28
C THR A 592 21.22 9.40 -14.57
N ARG A 593 20.90 9.22 -15.85
CA ARG A 593 19.73 8.45 -16.28
C ARG A 593 19.80 7.01 -15.78
N SER A 594 20.97 6.37 -15.87
CA SER A 594 21.17 4.98 -15.43
C SER A 594 20.92 4.80 -13.93
N GLU A 595 21.37 5.78 -13.11
CA GLU A 595 21.13 5.78 -11.68
C GLU A 595 19.64 5.93 -11.35
N MET A 596 18.94 6.83 -12.03
CA MET A 596 17.49 6.99 -11.87
C MET A 596 16.71 5.75 -12.27
N TYR A 597 17.09 5.11 -13.37
CA TYR A 597 16.46 3.86 -13.79
C TYR A 597 16.70 2.73 -12.78
N THR A 598 17.90 2.65 -12.23
CA THR A 598 18.23 1.67 -11.18
C THR A 598 17.45 1.96 -9.90
N GLN A 599 17.45 3.21 -9.44
CA GLN A 599 16.72 3.61 -8.24
C GLN A 599 15.19 3.42 -8.40
N ALA A 600 14.64 3.79 -9.54
CA ALA A 600 13.22 3.56 -9.84
C ALA A 600 12.88 2.06 -9.87
N ALA A 601 13.71 1.23 -10.49
CA ALA A 601 13.50 -0.21 -10.51
C ALA A 601 13.52 -0.81 -9.10
N GLN A 602 14.45 -0.36 -8.24
CA GLN A 602 14.54 -0.79 -6.85
C GLN A 602 13.31 -0.35 -6.04
N MET A 603 12.93 0.92 -6.12
CA MET A 603 11.73 1.45 -5.45
C MET A 603 10.45 0.75 -5.90
N ASN A 604 10.28 0.56 -7.22
CA ASN A 604 9.14 -0.13 -7.80
C ASN A 604 9.09 -1.60 -7.39
N GLY A 605 10.25 -2.26 -7.40
CA GLY A 605 10.41 -3.62 -6.92
C GLY A 605 9.98 -3.74 -5.46
N LEU A 606 10.45 -2.84 -4.59
CA LEU A 606 10.11 -2.82 -3.17
C LEU A 606 8.60 -2.61 -2.93
N ILE A 607 8.03 -1.57 -3.54
CA ILE A 607 6.61 -1.24 -3.38
C ILE A 607 5.73 -2.39 -3.87
N SER A 608 6.02 -2.92 -5.05
CA SER A 608 5.29 -4.05 -5.64
C SER A 608 5.41 -5.31 -4.78
N TYR A 609 6.61 -5.62 -4.32
CA TYR A 609 6.86 -6.77 -3.46
C TYR A 609 6.06 -6.70 -2.16
N LEU A 610 6.18 -5.58 -1.43
CA LEU A 610 5.45 -5.39 -0.16
C LEU A 610 3.93 -5.47 -0.37
N ALA A 611 3.43 -4.81 -1.41
CA ALA A 611 2.01 -4.78 -1.72
C ALA A 611 1.45 -6.17 -2.05
N ILE A 612 2.12 -6.92 -2.93
CA ILE A 612 1.71 -8.26 -3.34
C ILE A 612 1.81 -9.22 -2.16
N TYR A 613 2.89 -9.13 -1.37
CA TYR A 613 3.10 -10.01 -0.24
C TYR A 613 2.06 -9.79 0.87
N ILE A 614 1.79 -8.53 1.24
CA ILE A 614 0.73 -8.19 2.21
C ILE A 614 -0.61 -8.71 1.71
N GLY A 615 -0.94 -8.45 0.45
CA GLY A 615 -2.18 -8.92 -0.15
C GLY A 615 -2.31 -10.45 -0.09
N PHE A 616 -1.26 -11.18 -0.45
CA PHE A 616 -1.23 -12.64 -0.38
C PHE A 616 -1.46 -13.16 1.05
N VAL A 617 -0.75 -12.60 2.04
CA VAL A 617 -0.91 -12.96 3.46
C VAL A 617 -2.33 -12.76 3.94
N LEU A 618 -2.92 -11.60 3.61
CA LEU A 618 -4.28 -11.26 4.03
C LEU A 618 -5.34 -12.15 3.37
N VAL A 619 -5.18 -12.50 2.10
CA VAL A 619 -6.06 -13.46 1.41
C VAL A 619 -5.99 -14.83 2.06
N VAL A 620 -4.78 -15.32 2.33
CA VAL A 620 -4.56 -16.58 3.03
C VAL A 620 -5.20 -16.58 4.41
N ALA A 621 -5.07 -15.48 5.15
CA ALA A 621 -5.72 -15.30 6.45
C ALA A 621 -7.25 -15.34 6.34
N CYS A 622 -7.83 -14.61 5.39
CA CYS A 622 -9.27 -14.64 5.11
C CYS A 622 -9.75 -16.06 4.80
N ALA A 623 -9.00 -16.72 3.96
CA ALA A 623 -9.24 -18.07 3.53
C ALA A 623 -9.28 -19.04 4.72
N ALA A 624 -8.30 -19.00 5.60
CA ALA A 624 -8.23 -19.82 6.80
C ALA A 624 -9.40 -19.55 7.76
N ILE A 625 -9.74 -18.27 8.01
CA ILE A 625 -10.87 -17.90 8.87
C ILE A 625 -12.19 -18.45 8.32
N LEU A 626 -12.43 -18.25 7.01
CA LEU A 626 -13.65 -18.71 6.34
C LEU A 626 -13.78 -20.23 6.36
N SER A 627 -12.68 -20.98 6.14
CA SER A 627 -12.71 -22.44 6.22
C SER A 627 -13.09 -22.95 7.59
N ILE A 628 -12.40 -22.47 8.62
CA ILE A 628 -12.70 -22.85 10.01
C ILE A 628 -14.15 -22.54 10.33
N GLN A 629 -14.61 -21.36 9.94
CA GLN A 629 -15.97 -20.91 10.15
C GLN A 629 -16.99 -21.80 9.46
N GLN A 630 -16.79 -22.13 8.18
CA GLN A 630 -17.74 -22.95 7.43
C GLN A 630 -17.75 -24.41 7.90
N LEU A 631 -16.60 -24.97 8.17
CA LEU A 631 -16.52 -26.33 8.73
C LEU A 631 -17.19 -26.41 10.10
N SER A 632 -17.05 -25.37 10.94
CA SER A 632 -17.80 -25.27 12.21
C SER A 632 -19.30 -25.22 11.96
N ASN A 633 -19.74 -24.34 11.06
CA ASN A 633 -21.15 -24.15 10.76
C ASN A 633 -21.82 -25.42 10.23
N VAL A 634 -21.14 -26.17 9.35
CA VAL A 634 -21.66 -27.43 8.79
C VAL A 634 -21.71 -28.52 9.85
N ALA A 635 -20.69 -28.60 10.68
CA ALA A 635 -20.65 -29.58 11.76
C ALA A 635 -21.77 -29.36 12.79
N ASP A 636 -21.98 -28.09 13.19
CA ASP A 636 -23.07 -27.71 14.11
C ASP A 636 -24.46 -27.94 13.49
N GLY A 637 -24.58 -27.81 12.16
CA GLY A 637 -25.80 -28.08 11.40
C GLY A 637 -26.04 -29.53 11.03
N SER A 638 -25.08 -30.43 11.23
CA SER A 638 -25.12 -31.83 10.74
C SER A 638 -26.34 -32.62 11.19
N ARG A 639 -26.77 -32.41 12.45
CA ARG A 639 -28.00 -33.03 13.00
C ARG A 639 -29.25 -32.56 12.26
N SER A 640 -29.35 -31.29 11.94
CA SER A 640 -30.50 -30.74 11.21
C SER A 640 -30.59 -31.27 9.79
N TYR A 641 -29.44 -31.43 9.11
CA TYR A 641 -29.38 -32.04 7.77
C TYR A 641 -29.75 -33.54 7.81
N ARG A 642 -29.33 -34.25 8.87
CA ARG A 642 -29.76 -35.65 9.10
C ARG A 642 -31.27 -35.77 9.25
N VAL A 643 -31.89 -34.89 10.03
CA VAL A 643 -33.34 -34.85 10.19
C VAL A 643 -34.06 -34.56 8.87
N LEU A 644 -33.53 -33.63 8.05
CA LEU A 644 -34.08 -33.36 6.72
C LEU A 644 -34.04 -34.59 5.82
N ALA A 645 -32.92 -35.33 5.80
CA ALA A 645 -32.81 -36.57 5.06
C ALA A 645 -33.76 -37.65 5.56
N GLN A 646 -34.00 -37.70 6.88
CA GLN A 646 -34.98 -38.62 7.49
C GLN A 646 -36.43 -38.32 7.10
N ILE A 647 -36.78 -37.07 6.87
CA ILE A 647 -38.12 -36.61 6.44
C ILE A 647 -38.28 -36.78 4.92
N GLY A 648 -37.25 -37.24 4.19
CA GLY A 648 -37.33 -37.53 2.78
C GLY A 648 -36.89 -36.39 1.84
N CYS A 649 -36.14 -35.39 2.37
CA CYS A 649 -35.56 -34.38 1.51
C CYS A 649 -34.48 -34.99 0.57
N ASP A 650 -34.51 -34.59 -0.70
CA ASP A 650 -33.54 -35.02 -1.71
C ASP A 650 -32.14 -34.42 -1.42
N ASP A 651 -31.10 -35.22 -1.66
CA ASP A 651 -29.69 -34.86 -1.52
C ASP A 651 -29.34 -33.61 -2.31
N ARG A 652 -29.97 -33.39 -3.46
CA ARG A 652 -29.78 -32.20 -4.29
C ARG A 652 -30.28 -30.94 -3.61
N GLN A 653 -31.41 -31.00 -2.93
CA GLN A 653 -31.99 -29.90 -2.17
C GLN A 653 -31.12 -29.55 -0.95
N ILE A 654 -30.58 -30.57 -0.26
CA ILE A 654 -29.67 -30.38 0.88
C ILE A 654 -28.38 -29.70 0.40
N ARG A 655 -27.75 -30.19 -0.67
CA ARG A 655 -26.54 -29.57 -1.25
C ARG A 655 -26.78 -28.13 -1.71
N HIS A 656 -27.93 -27.83 -2.30
CA HIS A 656 -28.30 -26.48 -2.68
C HIS A 656 -28.45 -25.54 -1.45
N SER A 657 -29.03 -26.05 -0.37
CA SER A 657 -29.13 -25.30 0.90
C SER A 657 -27.73 -25.00 1.50
N VAL A 658 -26.80 -25.97 1.47
CA VAL A 658 -25.42 -25.77 1.92
C VAL A 658 -24.71 -24.72 1.05
N MET A 659 -24.86 -24.82 -0.27
CA MET A 659 -24.27 -23.85 -1.23
C MET A 659 -24.80 -22.43 -0.99
N ALA A 660 -26.11 -22.26 -0.82
CA ALA A 660 -26.72 -20.97 -0.60
C ALA A 660 -26.24 -20.32 0.71
N GLN A 661 -26.11 -21.11 1.79
CA GLN A 661 -25.56 -20.61 3.04
C GLN A 661 -24.11 -20.17 2.89
N GLN A 662 -23.30 -20.99 2.25
CA GLN A 662 -21.88 -20.69 2.03
C GLN A 662 -21.70 -19.46 1.12
N ALA A 663 -22.51 -19.31 0.08
CA ALA A 663 -22.47 -18.17 -0.81
C ALA A 663 -22.66 -16.84 -0.06
N VAL A 664 -23.60 -16.79 0.88
CA VAL A 664 -23.83 -15.56 1.68
C VAL A 664 -22.61 -15.24 2.55
N PHE A 665 -21.98 -16.24 3.19
CA PHE A 665 -20.80 -16.01 4.04
C PHE A 665 -19.57 -15.59 3.26
N PHE A 666 -19.46 -15.96 1.98
CA PHE A 666 -18.34 -15.57 1.12
C PHE A 666 -18.63 -14.27 0.37
N LEU A 667 -19.79 -14.15 -0.29
CA LEU A 667 -20.06 -13.01 -1.16
C LEU A 667 -20.31 -11.72 -0.40
N PHE A 668 -20.90 -11.78 0.80
CA PHE A 668 -21.25 -10.56 1.51
C PHE A 668 -20.01 -9.82 2.05
N PRO A 669 -19.04 -10.46 2.74
CA PRO A 669 -17.79 -9.81 3.11
C PRO A 669 -17.00 -9.32 1.89
N LEU A 670 -16.99 -10.10 0.79
CA LEU A 670 -16.32 -9.71 -0.46
C LEU A 670 -16.95 -8.44 -1.05
N ALA A 671 -18.28 -8.36 -1.13
CA ALA A 671 -18.98 -7.19 -1.66
C ALA A 671 -18.70 -5.93 -0.85
N VAL A 672 -18.68 -6.04 0.49
CA VAL A 672 -18.34 -4.93 1.38
C VAL A 672 -16.87 -4.54 1.23
N GLY A 673 -15.96 -5.52 1.19
CA GLY A 673 -14.53 -5.30 0.96
C GLY A 673 -14.25 -4.61 -0.37
N LEU A 674 -14.90 -5.05 -1.46
CA LEU A 674 -14.81 -4.42 -2.78
C LEU A 674 -15.35 -2.98 -2.77
N ALA A 675 -16.47 -2.73 -2.08
CA ALA A 675 -17.03 -1.37 -1.97
C ALA A 675 -16.05 -0.43 -1.23
N HIS A 676 -15.43 -0.90 -0.14
CA HIS A 676 -14.39 -0.13 0.57
C HIS A 676 -13.16 0.10 -0.33
N SER A 677 -12.71 -0.94 -1.04
CA SER A 677 -11.56 -0.84 -1.96
C SER A 677 -11.82 0.14 -3.09
N PHE A 678 -13.02 0.13 -3.69
CA PHE A 678 -13.37 1.03 -4.77
C PHE A 678 -13.27 2.51 -4.36
N VAL A 679 -13.80 2.85 -3.17
CA VAL A 679 -13.74 4.23 -2.68
C VAL A 679 -12.32 4.63 -2.28
N ALA A 680 -11.58 3.76 -1.60
CA ALA A 680 -10.21 4.02 -1.21
C ALA A 680 -9.28 4.18 -2.43
N LEU A 681 -9.40 3.28 -3.42
CA LEU A 681 -8.62 3.33 -4.65
C LEU A 681 -8.88 4.61 -5.43
N LYS A 682 -10.14 5.09 -5.50
CA LYS A 682 -10.43 6.35 -6.17
C LYS A 682 -9.64 7.51 -5.57
N VAL A 683 -9.56 7.59 -4.24
CA VAL A 683 -8.81 8.65 -3.54
C VAL A 683 -7.30 8.47 -3.71
N ILE A 684 -6.80 7.23 -3.64
CA ILE A 684 -5.38 6.95 -3.85
C ILE A 684 -4.97 7.28 -5.29
N ILE A 685 -5.81 6.97 -6.26
CA ILE A 685 -5.59 7.28 -7.67
C ILE A 685 -5.50 8.80 -7.87
N GLU A 686 -6.47 9.56 -7.35
CA GLU A 686 -6.44 11.03 -7.40
C GLU A 686 -5.14 11.58 -6.77
N MET A 687 -4.63 10.96 -5.71
CA MET A 687 -3.38 11.33 -5.07
C MET A 687 -2.13 10.98 -5.92
N VAL A 688 -2.08 9.78 -6.47
CA VAL A 688 -0.90 9.31 -7.21
C VAL A 688 -0.83 9.93 -8.60
N SER A 689 -1.96 10.36 -9.17
CA SER A 689 -2.01 11.03 -10.48
C SER A 689 -1.26 12.38 -10.51
N ILE A 690 -0.88 12.94 -9.35
CA ILE A 690 0.03 14.10 -9.28
C ILE A 690 1.41 13.75 -9.86
N PHE A 691 1.84 12.51 -9.66
CA PHE A 691 3.18 12.04 -10.06
C PHE A 691 3.22 11.49 -11.50
N GLY A 692 2.13 11.55 -12.25
CA GLY A 692 2.08 11.13 -13.65
C GLY A 692 0.71 10.63 -14.07
N ASN A 693 0.46 10.62 -15.38
CA ASN A 693 -0.77 10.08 -15.96
C ASN A 693 -0.87 8.57 -15.75
N MET A 694 -2.01 8.09 -15.28
CA MET A 694 -2.21 6.69 -14.89
C MET A 694 -3.16 5.96 -15.83
N SER A 695 -2.69 4.88 -16.45
CA SER A 695 -3.54 3.85 -17.06
C SER A 695 -3.83 2.72 -16.07
N ILE A 696 -4.76 2.95 -15.12
CA ILE A 696 -5.02 2.03 -14.00
C ILE A 696 -5.96 0.88 -14.36
N GLY A 697 -6.78 1.06 -15.39
CA GLY A 697 -7.85 0.10 -15.73
C GLY A 697 -7.36 -1.34 -15.89
N GLY A 698 -6.21 -1.54 -16.53
CA GLY A 698 -5.59 -2.84 -16.71
C GLY A 698 -5.13 -3.47 -15.39
N THR A 699 -4.44 -2.71 -14.54
CA THR A 699 -3.90 -3.18 -13.25
C THR A 699 -5.02 -3.55 -12.29
N VAL A 700 -6.04 -2.69 -12.15
CA VAL A 700 -7.22 -2.97 -11.32
C VAL A 700 -7.95 -4.22 -11.83
N GLY A 701 -8.16 -4.33 -13.14
CA GLY A 701 -8.81 -5.49 -13.75
C GLY A 701 -8.07 -6.80 -13.50
N LEU A 702 -6.75 -6.80 -13.70
CA LEU A 702 -5.91 -7.98 -13.46
C LEU A 702 -5.90 -8.36 -11.97
N THR A 703 -5.73 -7.39 -11.07
CA THR A 703 -5.75 -7.65 -9.63
C THR A 703 -7.10 -8.23 -9.19
N CYS A 704 -8.21 -7.64 -9.62
CA CYS A 704 -9.55 -8.16 -9.33
C CYS A 704 -9.73 -9.59 -9.87
N ALA A 705 -9.26 -9.89 -11.07
CA ALA A 705 -9.35 -11.23 -11.66
C ALA A 705 -8.56 -12.26 -10.84
N ILE A 706 -7.34 -11.95 -10.43
CA ILE A 706 -6.49 -12.83 -9.59
C ILE A 706 -7.17 -13.07 -8.23
N PHE A 707 -7.67 -12.02 -7.58
CA PHE A 707 -8.38 -12.14 -6.31
C PHE A 707 -9.66 -12.96 -6.43
N LEU A 708 -10.47 -12.74 -7.46
CA LEU A 708 -11.69 -13.49 -7.70
C LEU A 708 -11.39 -14.96 -8.00
N ALA A 709 -10.34 -15.25 -8.75
CA ALA A 709 -9.92 -16.63 -9.04
C ALA A 709 -9.45 -17.35 -7.75
N ALA A 710 -8.59 -16.72 -6.95
CA ALA A 710 -8.12 -17.29 -5.69
C ALA A 710 -9.25 -17.48 -4.68
N TYR A 711 -10.09 -16.46 -4.49
CA TYR A 711 -11.21 -16.49 -3.57
C TYR A 711 -12.31 -17.44 -4.02
N GLY A 712 -12.59 -17.50 -5.33
CA GLY A 712 -13.53 -18.46 -5.95
C GLY A 712 -13.05 -19.90 -5.87
N GLY A 713 -11.76 -20.15 -6.10
CA GLY A 713 -11.15 -21.45 -5.91
C GLY A 713 -11.29 -21.92 -4.46
N TYR A 714 -11.08 -21.01 -3.53
CA TYR A 714 -11.25 -21.27 -2.11
C TYR A 714 -12.72 -21.56 -1.72
N PHE A 715 -13.66 -20.82 -2.28
CA PHE A 715 -15.09 -21.08 -2.14
C PHE A 715 -15.43 -22.52 -2.59
N LEU A 716 -14.90 -22.92 -3.75
CA LEU A 716 -15.14 -24.25 -4.32
C LEU A 716 -14.60 -25.36 -3.41
N VAL A 717 -13.35 -25.25 -2.96
CA VAL A 717 -12.73 -26.23 -2.04
C VAL A 717 -13.54 -26.35 -0.76
N THR A 718 -13.92 -25.22 -0.15
CA THR A 718 -14.72 -25.21 1.07
C THR A 718 -16.11 -25.82 0.86
N TYR A 719 -16.73 -25.61 -0.31
CA TYR A 719 -18.01 -26.21 -0.68
C TYR A 719 -17.90 -27.73 -0.81
N LEU A 720 -16.87 -28.23 -1.49
CA LEU A 720 -16.65 -29.69 -1.62
C LEU A 720 -16.42 -30.36 -0.25
N MET A 721 -15.63 -29.73 0.62
CA MET A 721 -15.41 -30.22 1.98
C MET A 721 -16.71 -30.20 2.80
N SER A 722 -17.48 -29.13 2.72
CA SER A 722 -18.75 -28.98 3.45
C SER A 722 -19.80 -30.01 3.02
N THR A 723 -19.94 -30.22 1.72
CA THR A 723 -20.89 -31.25 1.18
C THR A 723 -20.45 -32.65 1.55
N GLY A 724 -19.15 -32.96 1.50
CA GLY A 724 -18.60 -34.24 1.96
C GLY A 724 -18.90 -34.52 3.44
N MET A 725 -18.79 -33.50 4.30
CA MET A 725 -19.13 -33.63 5.74
C MET A 725 -20.64 -33.89 5.97
N VAL A 726 -21.50 -33.21 5.23
CA VAL A 726 -22.97 -33.41 5.32
C VAL A 726 -23.33 -34.83 4.85
N GLN A 727 -22.77 -35.27 3.73
CA GLN A 727 -23.00 -36.62 3.21
C GLN A 727 -22.52 -37.71 4.18
N ALA A 728 -21.33 -37.54 4.76
CA ALA A 728 -20.84 -38.48 5.78
C ALA A 728 -21.76 -38.52 7.02
N ALA A 729 -22.31 -37.37 7.43
CA ALA A 729 -23.24 -37.28 8.57
C ALA A 729 -24.60 -37.95 8.26
N ILE A 730 -25.00 -38.03 6.99
CA ILE A 730 -26.22 -38.71 6.53
C ILE A 730 -25.95 -40.21 6.40
N ALA A 731 -24.78 -40.62 5.84
CA ALA A 731 -24.42 -42.01 5.52
C ALA A 731 -24.15 -42.90 6.76
N THR A 732 -23.70 -42.33 7.91
CA THR A 732 -23.40 -43.09 9.14
C THR A 732 -24.60 -43.87 9.69
N ARG A 733 -25.77 -43.80 9.10
CA ARG A 733 -26.97 -44.52 9.51
C ARG A 733 -27.12 -45.90 8.87
N TYR A 734 -26.43 -46.22 7.78
CA TYR A 734 -26.57 -47.52 7.09
C TYR A 734 -25.61 -48.58 7.65
N SER A 735 -24.78 -48.21 8.63
CA SER A 735 -23.80 -49.07 9.28
C SER A 735 -24.10 -49.37 10.77
N GLU A 736 -25.16 -48.82 11.35
CA GLU A 736 -25.74 -49.20 12.63
C GLU A 736 -27.09 -49.90 12.42
#